data_1b9deb2095ea0b89d5331f0c2bde65c4
#
_entry.id   1b9deb2095ea0b89d5331f0c2bde65c4
#
_cell.length_a   1.000
_cell.length_b   1.000
_cell.length_c   1.000
_cell.angle_alpha   90.00
_cell.angle_beta   90.00
_cell.angle_gamma   90.00
#
_symmetry.space_group_name_H-M   'P 1'
#
loop_
_entity.id
_entity.type
_entity.pdbx_description
1 polymer ?
#
loop_
_entity_poly.entity_id
_entity_poly.type
_entity_poly.pdbx_seq_one_letter_code
_entity_poly.pdbx_strand_id
1 'polypeptide(L)'
;RLSLFFLLLCIGKVSYGGGIRGSISDEKGAPLAFATIFVKELDTGTSSNAEGRFSYRLTPGKYTLSFQFIGYETLVKTVEIRADYVELDIVLKEQVYDLQQVQISSDGKDPAYTIMRKAIAKAPFHLNQLNSYQAEVYMKGSGRLKKSPFFLRRAIRKEGIDSSFAFVSESVSEVYFKRPNYFEEKVISVYSTGDNRDSSPNAYVNASFYNPKVEELVSPLSPRAFAYYRFEYEGFFVDQGREINKIRVTPRSKGEKVVDGIINIVEGEWSIHSLDVRTFISSPANIVFDIRQIYAPIDDIAWLPVSHQFDGTVKVFGFEVDFGYLATVSDYQIELNPDLNFDMEVIDETVEKELAKTIKQSKSAALKDIEQRLNSNKQVTRKELKKMIKAYEKEEKKRSKEPKVESITKYTVDSMAYKRDSSYWVTIRPVPLNQYEVRGYKKIDSLEIAEEEENRKDSLGIRKNRFSVWDLLFGNSYPLGKGHRFYIKPTLGTFEYNTVEGYAIEYGVGWRRDRKSPRRKWFLESDLRYGFARKKFNYRFTGGLDFGRRNKRGELRLQGGKYLTQYNPDRAIHPFINTVVTLLGERNFIKLYEKDYVSLTYEQKPALNLQIKANLEWANRRTVMNNTDHVYFNFSDRAFTSNIPENLETDAEFPNHQAMILGLEIAVQPWMKYRIRNNRKRVISDSSPTLSLKARQGIEGPGGADT
;
A
#
# COMPACT_ATOMS: atom_id res chain seq x y z
N ARG A 1 -39.77 27.89 45.36
CA ARG A 1 -38.41 28.37 45.82
C ARG A 1 -37.41 27.27 46.04
N LEU A 2 -37.81 25.99 46.00
CA LEU A 2 -36.90 24.83 46.09
C LEU A 2 -36.33 24.38 44.73
N SER A 3 -37.04 24.71 43.63
CA SER A 3 -36.60 24.33 42.28
C SER A 3 -35.47 25.17 41.70
N LEU A 4 -35.18 26.36 42.29
CA LEU A 4 -34.12 27.27 41.84
C LEU A 4 -32.76 26.95 42.45
N PHE A 5 -32.75 26.14 43.53
CA PHE A 5 -31.52 25.76 44.21
C PHE A 5 -30.84 24.52 43.58
N PHE A 6 -31.61 23.71 42.83
CA PHE A 6 -31.07 22.54 42.14
C PHE A 6 -30.49 22.87 40.74
N LEU A 7 -30.86 24.06 40.19
CA LEU A 7 -30.33 24.48 38.87
C LEU A 7 -28.93 25.11 38.95
N LEU A 8 -28.47 25.46 40.16
CA LEU A 8 -27.16 26.09 40.38
C LEU A 8 -26.03 25.11 40.70
N LEU A 9 -26.34 23.81 40.79
CA LEU A 9 -25.33 22.75 41.07
C LEU A 9 -24.84 22.01 39.82
N CYS A 10 -25.35 22.36 38.63
CA CYS A 10 -24.88 21.85 37.34
C CYS A 10 -24.06 22.86 36.55
N ILE A 11 -23.43 23.83 37.20
CA ILE A 11 -22.30 24.55 36.59
C ILE A 11 -21.13 23.55 36.64
N GLY A 12 -21.08 22.70 35.60
CA GLY A 12 -19.94 21.83 35.35
C GLY A 12 -18.67 22.64 35.46
N LYS A 13 -17.76 22.23 36.33
CA LYS A 13 -16.39 22.75 36.39
C LYS A 13 -15.86 22.70 34.95
N VAL A 14 -15.78 23.85 34.28
CA VAL A 14 -14.91 23.99 33.12
C VAL A 14 -13.50 23.82 33.68
N SER A 15 -13.04 22.59 33.66
CA SER A 15 -11.67 22.25 33.99
C SER A 15 -10.81 22.90 32.90
N TYR A 16 -10.21 24.04 33.18
CA TYR A 16 -9.11 24.54 32.40
C TYR A 16 -8.00 23.49 32.52
N GLY A 17 -7.88 22.62 31.54
CA GLY A 17 -6.88 21.59 31.53
C GLY A 17 -5.53 22.21 31.22
N GLY A 18 -4.59 22.07 32.16
CA GLY A 18 -3.18 22.31 31.93
C GLY A 18 -2.56 21.25 31.03
N GLY A 19 -1.25 21.15 30.99
CA GLY A 19 -0.54 20.17 30.20
C GLY A 19 0.96 20.45 30.20
N ILE A 20 1.63 19.81 29.27
CA ILE A 20 3.05 20.03 28.97
C ILE A 20 3.21 20.56 27.56
N ARG A 21 4.15 21.44 27.33
CA ARG A 21 4.58 21.87 26.00
C ARG A 21 6.03 22.31 26.03
N GLY A 22 6.69 22.28 24.85
CA GLY A 22 8.08 22.69 24.76
C GLY A 22 8.78 22.16 23.54
N SER A 23 10.09 21.94 23.67
CA SER A 23 10.94 21.44 22.61
C SER A 23 11.84 20.31 23.08
N ILE A 24 12.22 19.43 22.12
CA ILE A 24 13.19 18.36 22.33
C ILE A 24 14.30 18.54 21.31
N SER A 25 15.55 18.63 21.79
CA SER A 25 16.74 18.79 20.97
C SER A 25 17.87 17.86 21.44
N ASP A 26 18.90 17.70 20.63
CA ASP A 26 20.15 17.11 21.02
C ASP A 26 21.07 18.14 21.74
N GLU A 27 22.23 17.69 22.22
CA GLU A 27 23.24 18.54 22.87
C GLU A 27 23.83 19.61 21.92
N LYS A 28 23.68 19.48 20.62
CA LYS A 28 24.12 20.45 19.60
C LYS A 28 23.02 21.44 19.24
N GLY A 29 21.83 21.30 19.86
CA GLY A 29 20.66 22.13 19.62
C GLY A 29 19.88 21.75 18.37
N ALA A 30 20.19 20.61 17.71
CA ALA A 30 19.39 20.13 16.59
C ALA A 30 18.05 19.55 17.09
N PRO A 31 16.91 19.92 16.47
CA PRO A 31 15.62 19.42 16.92
C PRO A 31 15.47 17.93 16.69
N LEU A 32 14.99 17.21 17.69
CA LEU A 32 14.69 15.77 17.59
C LEU A 32 13.24 15.60 17.15
N ALA A 33 13.08 15.37 15.86
CA ALA A 33 11.79 15.20 15.23
C ALA A 33 11.17 13.83 15.61
N PHE A 34 9.92 13.86 16.06
CA PHE A 34 9.13 12.67 16.42
C PHE A 34 9.67 11.88 17.61
N ALA A 35 10.38 12.56 18.52
CA ALA A 35 10.73 12.01 19.81
C ALA A 35 9.45 11.69 20.60
N THR A 36 9.38 10.51 21.23
CA THR A 36 8.22 10.06 21.99
C THR A 36 8.26 10.62 23.39
N ILE A 37 7.12 11.11 23.86
CA ILE A 37 6.87 11.52 25.26
C ILE A 37 5.82 10.57 25.82
N PHE A 38 6.21 9.74 26.77
CA PHE A 38 5.33 8.77 27.42
C PHE A 38 5.02 9.20 28.87
N VAL A 39 3.74 9.15 29.24
CA VAL A 39 3.24 9.51 30.58
C VAL A 39 2.97 8.22 31.34
N LYS A 40 3.82 7.87 32.28
CA LYS A 40 3.84 6.55 32.93
C LYS A 40 2.54 6.22 33.67
N GLU A 41 1.97 7.18 34.40
CA GLU A 41 0.77 6.97 35.24
C GLU A 41 -0.53 6.81 34.44
N LEU A 42 -0.49 7.11 33.14
CA LEU A 42 -1.67 7.06 32.27
C LEU A 42 -1.50 6.07 31.11
N ASP A 43 -0.35 5.40 31.00
CA ASP A 43 0.02 4.55 29.86
C ASP A 43 -0.29 5.19 28.49
N THR A 44 -0.09 6.50 28.42
CA THR A 44 -0.42 7.33 27.26
C THR A 44 0.77 8.20 26.88
N GLY A 45 0.72 8.79 25.69
CA GLY A 45 1.83 9.66 25.28
C GLY A 45 1.56 10.46 24.01
N THR A 46 2.59 11.18 23.60
CA THR A 46 2.61 12.01 22.42
C THR A 46 3.99 11.93 21.75
N SER A 47 4.18 12.67 20.65
CA SER A 47 5.48 12.82 20.01
C SER A 47 5.74 14.29 19.66
N SER A 48 7.02 14.65 19.54
CA SER A 48 7.39 15.95 18.98
C SER A 48 7.06 16.02 17.48
N ASN A 49 6.92 17.25 16.95
CA ASN A 49 6.76 17.45 15.51
C ASN A 49 8.14 17.48 14.79
N ALA A 50 8.15 17.80 13.50
CA ALA A 50 9.39 17.88 12.69
C ALA A 50 10.40 18.93 13.18
N GLU A 51 9.97 19.95 13.91
CA GLU A 51 10.79 20.98 14.55
C GLU A 51 11.13 20.64 16.01
N GLY A 52 10.89 19.41 16.47
CA GLY A 52 11.15 18.99 17.84
C GLY A 52 10.16 19.52 18.88
N ARG A 53 9.10 20.23 18.45
CA ARG A 53 8.12 20.83 19.38
C ARG A 53 7.01 19.83 19.73
N PHE A 54 6.55 19.90 20.99
CA PHE A 54 5.44 19.07 21.48
C PHE A 54 4.46 19.92 22.31
N SER A 55 3.22 19.44 22.39
CA SER A 55 2.21 19.99 23.28
C SER A 55 1.24 18.85 23.61
N TYR A 56 1.07 18.56 24.90
CA TYR A 56 0.18 17.49 25.33
C TYR A 56 -0.65 17.92 26.53
N ARG A 57 -1.95 17.73 26.46
CA ARG A 57 -2.89 18.13 27.50
C ARG A 57 -2.96 17.06 28.59
N LEU A 58 -2.83 17.50 29.84
CA LEU A 58 -2.93 16.63 31.02
C LEU A 58 -3.86 17.29 32.05
N THR A 59 -4.60 16.47 32.76
CA THR A 59 -5.36 16.93 33.90
C THR A 59 -4.42 17.32 35.04
N PRO A 60 -4.85 18.20 36.00
CA PRO A 60 -4.03 18.49 37.17
C PRO A 60 -3.64 17.23 37.93
N GLY A 61 -2.34 17.08 38.22
CA GLY A 61 -1.77 15.89 38.84
C GLY A 61 -0.25 15.87 38.77
N LYS A 62 0.35 14.86 39.37
CA LYS A 62 1.80 14.61 39.32
C LYS A 62 2.08 13.46 38.37
N TYR A 63 2.95 13.68 37.38
CA TYR A 63 3.21 12.75 36.30
C TYR A 63 4.71 12.50 36.13
N THR A 64 5.06 11.27 35.82
CA THR A 64 6.41 10.86 35.41
C THR A 64 6.45 10.75 33.88
N LEU A 65 7.19 11.64 33.26
CA LEU A 65 7.34 11.72 31.79
C LEU A 65 8.63 11.05 31.38
N SER A 66 8.56 10.19 30.38
CA SER A 66 9.71 9.57 29.74
C SER A 66 9.86 10.14 28.31
N PHE A 67 11.00 10.77 28.03
CA PHE A 67 11.35 11.35 26.74
C PHE A 67 12.31 10.41 26.04
N GLN A 68 11.89 9.84 24.91
CA GLN A 68 12.62 8.79 24.19
C GLN A 68 12.83 9.16 22.73
N PHE A 69 14.05 8.94 22.25
CA PHE A 69 14.36 9.01 20.83
C PHE A 69 15.44 7.97 20.50
N ILE A 70 15.28 7.27 19.38
CA ILE A 70 16.19 6.18 19.02
C ILE A 70 17.62 6.70 18.83
N GLY A 71 18.57 6.12 19.54
CA GLY A 71 19.98 6.55 19.56
C GLY A 71 20.33 7.58 20.63
N TYR A 72 19.37 7.92 21.51
CA TYR A 72 19.55 8.86 22.62
C TYR A 72 19.15 8.22 23.96
N GLU A 73 19.77 8.72 25.05
CA GLU A 73 19.41 8.29 26.40
C GLU A 73 18.02 8.74 26.77
N THR A 74 17.22 7.82 27.33
CA THR A 74 15.88 8.16 27.81
C THR A 74 15.98 9.09 29.03
N LEU A 75 15.35 10.26 28.93
CA LEU A 75 15.25 11.20 30.04
C LEU A 75 13.92 11.01 30.75
N VAL A 76 13.96 10.69 32.06
CA VAL A 76 12.77 10.61 32.91
C VAL A 76 12.67 11.87 33.77
N LYS A 77 11.51 12.53 33.76
CA LYS A 77 11.27 13.75 34.51
C LYS A 77 9.89 13.74 35.16
N THR A 78 9.84 14.00 36.46
CA THR A 78 8.55 14.15 37.16
C THR A 78 8.12 15.62 37.11
N VAL A 79 6.86 15.86 36.75
CA VAL A 79 6.26 17.17 36.64
C VAL A 79 4.94 17.23 37.40
N GLU A 80 4.62 18.41 37.96
CA GLU A 80 3.32 18.68 38.57
C GLU A 80 2.52 19.60 37.65
N ILE A 81 1.41 19.10 37.14
CA ILE A 81 0.49 19.86 36.29
C ILE A 81 -0.56 20.52 37.16
N ARG A 82 -0.75 21.81 36.96
CA ARG A 82 -1.81 22.62 37.60
C ARG A 82 -2.82 23.07 36.55
N ALA A 83 -3.30 24.30 36.60
CA ALA A 83 -4.25 24.84 35.65
C ALA A 83 -3.62 25.25 34.30
N ASP A 84 -2.30 25.51 34.29
CA ASP A 84 -1.55 26.04 33.15
C ASP A 84 -0.62 24.97 32.54
N TYR A 85 -0.13 25.23 31.34
CA TYR A 85 0.89 24.40 30.69
C TYR A 85 2.25 24.62 31.34
N VAL A 86 2.94 23.49 31.61
CA VAL A 86 4.34 23.49 32.04
C VAL A 86 5.24 23.49 30.80
N GLU A 87 6.10 24.52 30.71
CA GLU A 87 7.11 24.62 29.62
C GLU A 87 8.29 23.71 29.94
N LEU A 88 8.67 22.85 28.96
CA LEU A 88 9.72 21.86 29.11
C LEU A 88 10.62 21.88 27.87
N ASP A 89 11.79 22.49 28.00
CA ASP A 89 12.84 22.34 27.00
C ASP A 89 13.75 21.18 27.40
N ILE A 90 13.73 20.15 26.58
CA ILE A 90 14.38 18.87 26.84
C ILE A 90 15.58 18.73 25.91
N VAL A 91 16.73 18.44 26.49
CA VAL A 91 17.94 18.09 25.76
C VAL A 91 18.24 16.61 26.02
N LEU A 92 18.22 15.80 24.96
CA LEU A 92 18.59 14.39 25.05
C LEU A 92 20.08 14.24 24.70
N LYS A 93 20.77 13.39 25.43
CA LYS A 93 22.16 13.02 25.17
C LYS A 93 22.23 11.84 24.21
N GLU A 94 23.24 11.83 23.36
CA GLU A 94 23.48 10.66 22.50
C GLU A 94 23.73 9.42 23.40
N GLN A 95 23.10 8.29 23.04
CA GLN A 95 23.23 7.05 23.78
C GLN A 95 24.66 6.53 23.71
N VAL A 96 25.29 6.39 24.87
CA VAL A 96 26.56 5.68 24.97
C VAL A 96 26.28 4.18 24.98
N TYR A 97 26.89 3.46 24.07
CA TYR A 97 26.80 1.99 24.01
C TYR A 97 28.01 1.38 24.71
N ASP A 98 27.74 0.55 25.70
CA ASP A 98 28.79 -0.22 26.35
C ASP A 98 29.18 -1.39 25.43
N LEU A 99 30.34 -1.29 24.85
CA LEU A 99 31.00 -2.40 24.17
C LEU A 99 31.75 -3.19 25.24
N GLN A 100 31.03 -3.90 26.11
CA GLN A 100 31.72 -4.94 26.89
C GLN A 100 32.50 -5.79 25.89
N GLN A 101 33.79 -5.98 26.20
CA GLN A 101 34.70 -6.80 25.39
C GLN A 101 33.92 -8.06 24.96
N VAL A 102 33.57 -8.11 23.70
CA VAL A 102 32.77 -9.19 23.13
C VAL A 102 33.46 -10.48 23.54
N GLN A 103 32.98 -11.14 24.58
CA GLN A 103 33.38 -12.52 24.82
C GLN A 103 32.80 -13.29 23.64
N ILE A 104 33.65 -13.36 22.61
CA ILE A 104 33.40 -14.26 21.50
C ILE A 104 33.18 -15.60 22.17
N SER A 105 31.94 -16.07 22.17
CA SER A 105 31.62 -17.38 22.69
C SER A 105 32.64 -18.36 22.13
N SER A 106 33.04 -19.37 22.89
CA SER A 106 34.02 -20.36 22.51
C SER A 106 33.86 -20.95 21.10
N ASP A 107 32.70 -20.70 20.47
CA ASP A 107 32.33 -21.06 19.09
C ASP A 107 32.61 -19.96 18.04
N GLY A 108 33.17 -18.79 18.39
CA GLY A 108 33.52 -17.70 17.46
C GLY A 108 32.29 -17.03 16.79
N LYS A 109 31.07 -17.15 17.36
CA LYS A 109 29.85 -16.59 16.78
C LYS A 109 29.47 -15.26 17.45
N ASP A 110 29.00 -14.32 16.62
CA ASP A 110 28.48 -13.03 17.05
C ASP A 110 27.31 -13.21 18.04
N PRO A 111 27.30 -12.57 19.24
CA PRO A 111 26.24 -12.65 20.23
C PRO A 111 24.85 -12.32 19.69
N ALA A 112 24.75 -11.43 18.67
CA ALA A 112 23.52 -11.10 17.99
C ALA A 112 22.71 -12.33 17.54
N TYR A 113 23.39 -13.39 17.09
CA TYR A 113 22.69 -14.60 16.64
C TYR A 113 22.01 -15.34 17.79
N THR A 114 22.58 -15.33 18.98
CA THR A 114 21.98 -15.95 20.16
C THR A 114 20.78 -15.14 20.65
N ILE A 115 20.94 -13.82 20.74
CA ILE A 115 19.88 -12.88 21.13
C ILE A 115 18.73 -12.99 20.15
N MET A 116 19.00 -12.93 18.84
CA MET A 116 17.94 -13.02 17.83
C MET A 116 17.25 -14.38 17.79
N ARG A 117 17.94 -15.49 18.07
CA ARG A 117 17.26 -16.80 18.22
C ARG A 117 16.25 -16.79 19.35
N LYS A 118 16.60 -16.22 20.49
CA LYS A 118 15.72 -16.11 21.66
C LYS A 118 14.54 -15.19 21.35
N ALA A 119 14.79 -14.02 20.75
CA ALA A 119 13.74 -13.09 20.34
C ALA A 119 12.79 -13.69 19.28
N ILE A 120 13.32 -14.40 18.27
CA ILE A 120 12.52 -15.12 17.26
C ILE A 120 11.68 -16.23 17.90
N ALA A 121 12.26 -16.98 18.85
CA ALA A 121 11.53 -18.03 19.56
C ALA A 121 10.41 -17.46 20.42
N LYS A 122 10.60 -16.27 21.01
CA LYS A 122 9.62 -15.60 21.86
C LYS A 122 8.62 -14.72 21.12
N ALA A 123 8.87 -14.37 19.86
CA ALA A 123 7.97 -13.55 19.04
C ALA A 123 6.51 -14.08 18.99
N PRO A 124 6.25 -15.40 18.85
CA PRO A 124 4.89 -15.93 18.94
C PRO A 124 4.22 -15.71 20.29
N PHE A 125 4.98 -15.69 21.40
CA PHE A 125 4.46 -15.36 22.72
C PHE A 125 4.00 -13.90 22.74
N HIS A 126 4.87 -12.95 22.41
CA HIS A 126 4.52 -11.52 22.38
C HIS A 126 3.35 -11.22 21.45
N LEU A 127 3.24 -11.93 20.32
CA LEU A 127 2.11 -11.80 19.40
C LEU A 127 0.79 -12.31 19.98
N ASN A 128 0.84 -13.31 20.85
CA ASN A 128 -0.33 -14.04 21.35
C ASN A 128 -0.64 -13.81 22.83
N GLN A 129 0.16 -13.00 23.55
CA GLN A 129 0.01 -12.79 24.99
C GLN A 129 -1.29 -12.07 25.36
N LEU A 130 -1.87 -11.29 24.46
CA LEU A 130 -3.14 -10.62 24.66
C LEU A 130 -4.29 -11.41 24.03
N ASN A 131 -5.38 -11.58 24.76
CA ASN A 131 -6.65 -12.06 24.24
C ASN A 131 -7.38 -10.94 23.48
N SER A 132 -7.41 -9.76 24.09
CA SER A 132 -7.95 -8.55 23.48
C SER A 132 -7.25 -7.31 24.03
N TYR A 133 -7.34 -6.22 23.27
CA TYR A 133 -7.01 -4.88 23.77
C TYR A 133 -7.91 -3.83 23.13
N GLN A 134 -8.11 -2.74 23.85
CA GLN A 134 -8.68 -1.49 23.36
C GLN A 134 -7.63 -0.40 23.49
N ALA A 135 -7.61 0.55 22.56
CA ALA A 135 -6.69 1.69 22.59
C ALA A 135 -7.25 2.86 21.78
N GLU A 136 -6.76 4.07 22.07
CA GLU A 136 -6.97 5.23 21.20
C GLU A 136 -5.76 5.40 20.28
N VAL A 137 -6.03 5.69 19.00
CA VAL A 137 -5.00 5.92 18.00
C VAL A 137 -5.20 7.29 17.38
N TYR A 138 -4.24 8.17 17.59
CA TYR A 138 -4.11 9.38 16.78
C TYR A 138 -3.18 9.09 15.60
N MET A 139 -3.61 9.46 14.41
CA MET A 139 -2.82 9.31 13.20
C MET A 139 -2.73 10.63 12.45
N LYS A 140 -1.52 10.97 12.03
CA LYS A 140 -1.24 12.12 11.16
C LYS A 140 -0.47 11.65 9.94
N GLY A 141 -1.04 11.87 8.76
CA GLY A 141 -0.37 11.69 7.48
C GLY A 141 -0.07 13.03 6.83
N SER A 142 1.09 13.17 6.22
CA SER A 142 1.45 14.37 5.45
C SER A 142 2.11 13.99 4.13
N GLY A 143 1.89 14.80 3.08
CA GLY A 143 2.49 14.61 1.77
C GLY A 143 2.87 15.92 1.12
N ARG A 144 4.10 16.06 0.61
CA ARG A 144 4.61 17.27 -0.01
C ARG A 144 5.24 16.98 -1.37
N LEU A 145 4.79 17.70 -2.40
CA LEU A 145 5.44 17.67 -3.71
C LEU A 145 6.73 18.48 -3.66
N LYS A 146 7.90 17.82 -3.79
CA LYS A 146 9.21 18.49 -3.87
C LYS A 146 9.56 18.94 -5.27
N LYS A 147 9.37 18.04 -6.24
CA LYS A 147 9.70 18.30 -7.65
C LYS A 147 8.60 17.80 -8.56
N SER A 148 8.40 18.49 -9.66
CA SER A 148 7.54 18.06 -10.77
C SER A 148 8.26 18.22 -12.09
N PRO A 149 7.93 17.40 -13.11
CA PRO A 149 8.47 17.53 -14.46
C PRO A 149 8.28 18.95 -15.00
N PHE A 150 9.28 19.48 -15.71
CA PHE A 150 9.26 20.89 -16.15
C PHE A 150 8.06 21.20 -17.05
N PHE A 151 7.65 20.25 -17.89
CA PHE A 151 6.53 20.41 -18.82
C PHE A 151 5.14 20.35 -18.17
N LEU A 152 5.02 19.77 -16.95
CA LEU A 152 3.77 19.74 -16.18
C LEU A 152 3.72 20.83 -15.10
N ARG A 153 4.83 21.48 -14.77
CA ARG A 153 4.94 22.43 -13.65
C ARG A 153 3.91 23.55 -13.72
N ARG A 154 3.65 24.08 -14.95
CA ARG A 154 2.66 25.16 -15.13
C ARG A 154 1.23 24.67 -14.90
N ALA A 155 0.90 23.47 -15.37
CA ALA A 155 -0.41 22.85 -15.19
C ALA A 155 -0.66 22.57 -13.70
N ILE A 156 0.31 21.96 -13.01
CA ILE A 156 0.22 21.61 -11.59
C ILE A 156 0.05 22.87 -10.73
N ARG A 157 0.79 23.94 -11.03
CA ARG A 157 0.61 25.23 -10.31
C ARG A 157 -0.76 25.88 -10.57
N LYS A 158 -1.34 25.67 -11.74
CA LYS A 158 -2.70 26.17 -12.05
C LYS A 158 -3.76 25.49 -11.20
N GLU A 159 -3.55 24.21 -10.87
CA GLU A 159 -4.37 23.46 -9.90
C GLU A 159 -4.05 23.81 -8.42
N GLY A 160 -3.21 24.81 -8.22
CA GLY A 160 -2.86 25.27 -6.88
C GLY A 160 -1.88 24.39 -6.13
N ILE A 161 -1.26 23.40 -6.78
CA ILE A 161 -0.32 22.46 -6.14
C ILE A 161 1.12 22.95 -6.35
N ASP A 162 1.85 23.14 -5.26
CA ASP A 162 3.26 23.52 -5.28
C ASP A 162 4.01 22.96 -4.05
N SER A 163 5.30 23.24 -3.96
CA SER A 163 6.17 22.76 -2.87
C SER A 163 6.09 23.60 -1.57
N SER A 164 5.25 24.65 -1.53
CA SER A 164 5.18 25.56 -0.40
C SER A 164 4.34 25.05 0.77
N PHE A 165 3.52 24.02 0.55
CA PHE A 165 2.65 23.44 1.56
C PHE A 165 2.65 21.90 1.49
N ALA A 166 2.15 21.26 2.54
CA ALA A 166 1.90 19.83 2.60
C ALA A 166 0.39 19.54 2.65
N PHE A 167 -0.02 18.48 1.97
CA PHE A 167 -1.32 17.86 2.22
C PHE A 167 -1.26 17.15 3.56
N VAL A 168 -2.29 17.30 4.39
CA VAL A 168 -2.36 16.72 5.72
C VAL A 168 -3.66 15.96 5.91
N SER A 169 -3.59 14.86 6.61
CA SER A 169 -4.74 14.11 7.07
C SER A 169 -4.51 13.69 8.51
N GLU A 170 -5.46 14.01 9.38
CA GLU A 170 -5.43 13.61 10.79
C GLU A 170 -6.69 12.80 11.11
N SER A 171 -6.55 11.80 11.96
CA SER A 171 -7.67 11.04 12.49
C SER A 171 -7.43 10.61 13.92
N VAL A 172 -8.52 10.52 14.69
CA VAL A 172 -8.55 9.87 16.00
C VAL A 172 -9.55 8.73 15.91
N SER A 173 -9.14 7.56 16.35
CA SER A 173 -9.94 6.33 16.30
C SER A 173 -9.80 5.56 17.59
N GLU A 174 -10.90 5.01 18.09
CA GLU A 174 -10.89 3.92 19.06
C GLU A 174 -10.70 2.61 18.31
N VAL A 175 -9.74 1.81 18.73
CA VAL A 175 -9.47 0.50 18.15
C VAL A 175 -9.70 -0.60 19.19
N TYR A 176 -10.28 -1.70 18.75
CA TYR A 176 -10.46 -2.91 19.54
C TYR A 176 -9.95 -4.10 18.75
N PHE A 177 -9.01 -4.82 19.32
CA PHE A 177 -8.50 -6.08 18.81
C PHE A 177 -8.97 -7.24 19.65
N LYS A 178 -9.32 -8.36 19.02
CA LYS A 178 -9.61 -9.64 19.68
C LYS A 178 -9.05 -10.79 18.85
N ARG A 179 -8.33 -11.65 19.52
CA ARG A 179 -7.81 -12.87 18.91
C ARG A 179 -8.90 -13.72 18.25
N PRO A 180 -8.57 -14.50 17.22
CA PRO A 180 -7.25 -14.59 16.58
C PRO A 180 -7.02 -13.48 15.53
N ASN A 181 -8.04 -12.82 15.02
CA ASN A 181 -7.91 -11.94 13.84
C ASN A 181 -9.06 -10.92 13.70
N TYR A 182 -9.79 -10.63 14.78
CA TYR A 182 -10.85 -9.61 14.79
C TYR A 182 -10.27 -8.25 15.14
N PHE A 183 -10.63 -7.25 14.35
CA PHE A 183 -10.25 -5.86 14.57
C PHE A 183 -11.44 -4.94 14.33
N GLU A 184 -11.77 -4.12 15.30
CA GLU A 184 -12.80 -3.08 15.19
C GLU A 184 -12.16 -1.71 15.31
N GLU A 185 -12.54 -0.81 14.42
CA GLU A 185 -12.11 0.57 14.40
C GLU A 185 -13.34 1.46 14.36
N LYS A 186 -13.43 2.37 15.33
CA LYS A 186 -14.43 3.43 15.39
C LYS A 186 -13.73 4.77 15.25
N VAL A 187 -13.89 5.39 14.09
CA VAL A 187 -13.32 6.71 13.81
C VAL A 187 -14.14 7.77 14.54
N ILE A 188 -13.50 8.50 15.44
CA ILE A 188 -14.10 9.55 16.28
C ILE A 188 -14.06 10.90 15.55
N SER A 189 -12.92 11.19 14.93
CA SER A 189 -12.73 12.44 14.19
C SER A 189 -11.74 12.26 13.05
N VAL A 190 -12.00 12.96 11.95
CA VAL A 190 -11.11 13.03 10.77
C VAL A 190 -11.04 14.47 10.31
N TYR A 191 -9.83 14.93 10.06
CA TYR A 191 -9.58 16.15 9.31
C TYR A 191 -8.65 15.82 8.14
N SER A 192 -9.15 15.93 6.94
CA SER A 192 -8.41 15.55 5.74
C SER A 192 -8.56 16.59 4.67
N THR A 193 -7.48 16.89 4.03
CA THR A 193 -7.38 17.76 2.87
C THR A 193 -7.78 16.99 1.62
N GLY A 194 -9.02 17.19 1.16
CA GLY A 194 -9.58 16.54 -0.03
C GLY A 194 -10.38 15.26 0.26
N ASP A 195 -10.83 14.61 -0.82
CA ASP A 195 -11.77 13.47 -0.79
C ASP A 195 -11.22 12.15 -0.18
N ASN A 196 -10.02 12.17 0.38
CA ASN A 196 -9.39 10.96 0.92
C ASN A 196 -9.95 10.59 2.31
N ARG A 197 -11.19 10.12 2.33
CA ARG A 197 -11.95 9.72 3.52
C ARG A 197 -11.61 8.31 4.03
N ASP A 198 -10.60 7.65 3.46
CA ASP A 198 -10.24 6.26 3.76
C ASP A 198 -8.97 6.12 4.63
N SER A 199 -8.57 7.14 5.38
CA SER A 199 -7.44 7.05 6.33
C SER A 199 -7.84 6.18 7.52
N SER A 200 -7.48 4.90 7.48
CA SER A 200 -7.72 3.94 8.55
C SER A 200 -6.38 3.60 9.20
N PRO A 201 -6.23 3.73 10.53
CA PRO A 201 -5.03 3.33 11.25
C PRO A 201 -4.76 1.82 11.21
N ASN A 202 -5.72 1.01 10.76
CA ASN A 202 -5.65 -0.44 10.77
C ASN A 202 -4.35 -1.01 10.17
N ALA A 203 -3.87 -0.46 9.06
CA ALA A 203 -2.63 -0.92 8.43
C ALA A 203 -1.39 -0.66 9.30
N TYR A 204 -1.41 0.37 10.13
CA TYR A 204 -0.27 0.81 10.94
C TYR A 204 -0.29 0.20 12.34
N VAL A 205 -1.45 0.12 12.97
CA VAL A 205 -1.60 -0.47 14.32
C VAL A 205 -1.35 -1.97 14.31
N ASN A 206 -1.71 -2.65 13.20
CA ASN A 206 -1.45 -4.07 13.01
C ASN A 206 -0.07 -4.38 12.42
N ALA A 207 0.76 -3.37 12.16
CA ALA A 207 2.12 -3.53 11.64
C ALA A 207 3.13 -3.97 12.72
N SER A 208 2.83 -5.06 13.43
CA SER A 208 3.72 -5.61 14.45
C SER A 208 4.83 -6.44 13.83
N PHE A 209 6.09 -6.12 14.17
CA PHE A 209 7.26 -6.88 13.76
C PHE A 209 7.41 -8.23 14.48
N TYR A 210 6.58 -8.53 15.46
CA TYR A 210 6.44 -9.90 15.98
C TYR A 210 5.78 -10.84 14.97
N ASN A 211 5.01 -10.32 14.00
CA ASN A 211 4.51 -11.12 12.88
C ASN A 211 5.66 -11.57 11.98
N PRO A 212 5.62 -12.78 11.41
CA PRO A 212 6.61 -13.24 10.44
C PRO A 212 6.77 -12.33 9.22
N LYS A 213 5.70 -11.57 8.88
CA LYS A 213 5.67 -10.56 7.83
C LYS A 213 4.88 -9.35 8.28
N VAL A 214 5.38 -8.17 7.94
CA VAL A 214 4.68 -6.91 8.05
C VAL A 214 4.35 -6.46 6.64
N GLU A 215 3.08 -6.57 6.25
CA GLU A 215 2.63 -6.48 4.85
C GLU A 215 3.45 -7.45 3.94
N GLU A 216 4.26 -6.91 3.03
CA GLU A 216 5.13 -7.72 2.15
C GLU A 216 6.55 -7.92 2.70
N LEU A 217 6.91 -7.21 3.80
CA LEU A 217 8.25 -7.25 4.37
C LEU A 217 8.44 -8.46 5.28
N VAL A 218 9.57 -9.13 5.16
CA VAL A 218 9.96 -10.20 6.08
C VAL A 218 10.50 -9.58 7.37
N SER A 219 9.87 -9.88 8.50
CA SER A 219 10.31 -9.38 9.80
C SER A 219 11.69 -9.94 10.20
N PRO A 220 12.55 -9.15 10.85
CA PRO A 220 13.75 -9.65 11.51
C PRO A 220 13.48 -10.71 12.58
N LEU A 221 12.26 -10.73 13.14
CA LEU A 221 11.79 -11.76 14.07
C LEU A 221 11.04 -12.92 13.39
N SER A 222 11.04 -12.98 12.07
CA SER A 222 10.49 -14.12 11.33
C SER A 222 11.27 -15.41 11.67
N PRO A 223 10.60 -16.57 11.76
CA PRO A 223 11.28 -17.87 11.81
C PRO A 223 12.28 -18.10 10.68
N ARG A 224 12.16 -17.32 9.60
CA ARG A 224 13.04 -17.36 8.42
C ARG A 224 14.10 -16.25 8.42
N ALA A 225 14.20 -15.44 9.46
CA ALA A 225 15.02 -14.24 9.48
C ALA A 225 16.48 -14.52 9.08
N PHE A 226 17.07 -15.61 9.53
CA PHE A 226 18.46 -15.98 9.21
C PHE A 226 18.69 -16.29 7.71
N ALA A 227 17.65 -16.61 6.95
CA ALA A 227 17.74 -16.77 5.50
C ALA A 227 17.79 -15.43 4.76
N TYR A 228 17.25 -14.38 5.36
CA TYR A 228 17.13 -13.06 4.76
C TYR A 228 18.16 -12.06 5.28
N TYR A 229 18.57 -12.20 6.55
CA TYR A 229 19.36 -11.23 7.28
C TYR A 229 20.67 -11.76 7.81
N ARG A 230 21.62 -10.86 8.01
CA ARG A 230 22.76 -10.98 8.92
C ARG A 230 22.49 -10.11 10.10
N PHE A 231 22.96 -10.54 11.25
CA PHE A 231 22.83 -9.83 12.51
C PHE A 231 24.21 -9.57 13.06
N GLU A 232 24.42 -8.36 13.57
CA GLU A 232 25.67 -7.92 14.18
C GLU A 232 25.35 -7.22 15.48
N TYR A 233 26.07 -7.57 16.54
CA TYR A 233 25.88 -6.97 17.86
C TYR A 233 26.64 -5.65 17.93
N GLU A 234 25.93 -4.54 18.20
CA GLU A 234 26.51 -3.20 18.34
C GLU A 234 26.61 -2.72 19.78
N GLY A 235 26.49 -3.63 20.78
CA GLY A 235 26.55 -3.31 22.20
C GLY A 235 25.17 -3.30 22.87
N PHE A 236 25.13 -2.83 24.11
CA PHE A 236 23.90 -2.67 24.87
C PHE A 236 23.86 -1.31 25.56
N PHE A 237 22.70 -0.95 26.04
CA PHE A 237 22.47 0.20 26.90
C PHE A 237 21.42 -0.15 27.97
N VAL A 238 21.36 0.65 29.03
CA VAL A 238 20.34 0.47 30.08
C VAL A 238 19.29 1.54 29.93
N ASP A 239 18.03 1.12 29.82
CA ASP A 239 16.87 2.01 29.82
C ASP A 239 15.89 1.60 30.92
N GLN A 240 15.57 2.53 31.82
CA GLN A 240 14.67 2.32 32.96
C GLN A 240 15.00 1.04 33.77
N GLY A 241 16.29 0.76 33.94
CA GLY A 241 16.77 -0.41 34.67
C GLY A 241 16.76 -1.74 33.92
N ARG A 242 16.37 -1.75 32.65
CA ARG A 242 16.43 -2.90 31.75
C ARG A 242 17.61 -2.79 30.80
N GLU A 243 18.28 -3.89 30.56
CA GLU A 243 19.36 -3.99 29.57
C GLU A 243 18.73 -4.18 28.18
N ILE A 244 19.15 -3.35 27.22
CA ILE A 244 18.64 -3.33 25.86
C ILE A 244 19.77 -3.61 24.87
N ASN A 245 19.67 -4.72 24.18
CA ASN A 245 20.66 -5.15 23.20
C ASN A 245 20.42 -4.48 21.84
N LYS A 246 21.42 -3.80 21.30
CA LYS A 246 21.41 -3.16 20.00
C LYS A 246 21.92 -4.10 18.91
N ILE A 247 21.05 -4.44 17.99
CA ILE A 247 21.33 -5.39 16.90
C ILE A 247 21.22 -4.71 15.55
N ARG A 248 22.30 -4.73 14.76
CA ARG A 248 22.28 -4.35 13.35
C ARG A 248 21.67 -5.48 12.54
N VAL A 249 20.67 -5.12 11.71
CA VAL A 249 19.98 -6.00 10.77
C VAL A 249 20.39 -5.62 9.35
N THR A 250 21.11 -6.49 8.67
CA THR A 250 21.57 -6.24 7.29
C THR A 250 21.03 -7.33 6.36
N PRO A 251 20.33 -6.97 5.26
CA PRO A 251 19.81 -7.96 4.34
C PRO A 251 20.94 -8.69 3.59
N ARG A 252 20.82 -10.01 3.45
CA ARG A 252 21.79 -10.84 2.71
C ARG A 252 21.76 -10.56 1.20
N SER A 253 20.68 -10.00 0.69
CA SER A 253 20.54 -9.54 -0.69
C SER A 253 19.64 -8.32 -0.71
N LYS A 254 20.07 -7.26 -1.40
CA LYS A 254 19.22 -6.08 -1.64
C LYS A 254 17.98 -6.51 -2.44
N GLY A 255 16.79 -6.29 -1.90
CA GLY A 255 15.52 -6.69 -2.51
C GLY A 255 14.34 -5.99 -1.86
N GLU A 256 13.18 -6.13 -2.49
CA GLU A 256 11.95 -5.39 -2.19
C GLU A 256 11.16 -5.91 -0.97
N LYS A 257 11.65 -6.92 -0.26
CA LYS A 257 10.89 -7.54 0.85
C LYS A 257 11.71 -7.70 2.11
N VAL A 258 12.73 -6.89 2.25
CA VAL A 258 13.67 -6.92 3.37
C VAL A 258 13.89 -5.52 3.93
N VAL A 259 14.35 -5.46 5.17
CA VAL A 259 14.68 -4.21 5.87
C VAL A 259 16.17 -4.17 6.20
N ASP A 260 16.71 -2.97 6.34
CA ASP A 260 18.09 -2.69 6.77
C ASP A 260 18.05 -1.66 7.90
N GLY A 261 18.70 -1.89 9.02
CA GLY A 261 18.70 -0.93 10.13
C GLY A 261 19.01 -1.56 11.48
N ILE A 262 18.39 -1.04 12.52
CA ILE A 262 18.61 -1.42 13.92
C ILE A 262 17.32 -1.99 14.51
N ILE A 263 17.45 -3.05 15.30
CA ILE A 263 16.44 -3.52 16.24
C ILE A 263 17.05 -3.59 17.63
N ASN A 264 16.34 -3.04 18.60
CA ASN A 264 16.72 -3.05 20.00
C ASN A 264 15.86 -4.06 20.74
N ILE A 265 16.50 -5.04 21.42
CA ILE A 265 15.84 -6.17 22.10
C ILE A 265 16.11 -6.10 23.60
N VAL A 266 15.06 -6.17 24.40
CA VAL A 266 15.11 -6.20 25.87
C VAL A 266 15.73 -7.52 26.33
N GLU A 267 16.79 -7.47 27.13
CA GLU A 267 17.40 -8.68 27.68
C GLU A 267 16.45 -9.40 28.66
N GLY A 268 16.45 -10.72 28.64
CA GLY A 268 15.58 -11.55 29.47
C GLY A 268 14.14 -11.66 28.96
N GLU A 269 13.51 -10.56 28.61
CA GLU A 269 12.14 -10.54 28.07
C GLU A 269 12.09 -10.88 26.58
N TRP A 270 13.18 -10.62 25.86
CA TRP A 270 13.34 -10.83 24.40
C TRP A 270 12.26 -10.13 23.58
N SER A 271 11.73 -9.05 24.13
CA SER A 271 10.75 -8.17 23.49
C SER A 271 11.45 -7.09 22.65
N ILE A 272 10.72 -6.51 21.69
CA ILE A 272 11.17 -5.33 20.98
C ILE A 272 11.06 -4.12 21.91
N HIS A 273 12.17 -3.39 22.12
CA HIS A 273 12.17 -2.07 22.73
C HIS A 273 11.89 -0.99 21.69
N SER A 274 12.62 -1.04 20.57
CA SER A 274 12.44 -0.11 19.47
C SER A 274 13.07 -0.66 18.19
N LEU A 275 12.68 -0.11 17.05
CA LEU A 275 13.31 -0.41 15.77
C LEU A 275 13.40 0.84 14.88
N ASP A 276 14.48 0.93 14.12
CA ASP A 276 14.70 1.92 13.05
C ASP A 276 15.24 1.19 11.84
N VAL A 277 14.38 0.96 10.87
CA VAL A 277 14.71 0.15 9.70
C VAL A 277 14.25 0.83 8.41
N ARG A 278 14.98 0.59 7.34
CA ARG A 278 14.74 1.12 6.00
C ARG A 278 14.45 0.00 5.02
N THR A 279 13.52 0.24 4.11
CA THR A 279 13.26 -0.66 2.98
C THR A 279 13.21 0.08 1.66
N PHE A 280 13.39 -0.66 0.55
CA PHE A 280 13.43 -0.13 -0.80
C PHE A 280 12.48 -0.87 -1.72
N ILE A 281 11.72 -0.12 -2.53
CA ILE A 281 10.90 -0.63 -3.62
C ILE A 281 11.40 0.02 -4.91
N SER A 282 11.88 -0.79 -5.86
CA SER A 282 12.65 -0.29 -7.03
C SER A 282 11.87 -0.25 -8.34
N SER A 283 10.65 -0.78 -8.41
CA SER A 283 9.88 -0.81 -9.68
C SER A 283 8.37 -0.79 -9.43
N PRO A 284 7.59 0.02 -10.16
CA PRO A 284 7.96 0.98 -11.23
C PRO A 284 8.44 2.35 -10.71
N ALA A 285 8.43 2.58 -9.40
CA ALA A 285 8.89 3.81 -8.75
C ALA A 285 10.04 3.49 -7.78
N ASN A 286 11.00 4.39 -7.65
CA ASN A 286 11.99 4.29 -6.60
C ASN A 286 11.39 4.86 -5.32
N ILE A 287 11.05 3.99 -4.38
CA ILE A 287 10.46 4.36 -3.10
C ILE A 287 11.42 3.91 -1.99
N VAL A 288 11.74 4.83 -1.11
CA VAL A 288 12.49 4.58 0.12
C VAL A 288 11.53 4.79 1.27
N PHE A 289 11.46 3.82 2.19
CA PHE A 289 10.67 3.92 3.42
C PHE A 289 11.59 3.75 4.61
N ASP A 290 11.53 4.70 5.53
CA ASP A 290 12.07 4.60 6.88
C ASP A 290 10.93 4.25 7.84
N ILE A 291 11.11 3.22 8.64
CA ILE A 291 10.11 2.68 9.57
C ILE A 291 10.72 2.74 10.96
N ARG A 292 10.11 3.51 11.86
CA ARG A 292 10.50 3.58 13.27
C ARG A 292 9.33 3.19 14.15
N GLN A 293 9.60 2.37 15.14
CA GLN A 293 8.61 1.99 16.15
C GLN A 293 9.25 2.04 17.52
N ILE A 294 8.50 2.56 18.48
CA ILE A 294 8.88 2.56 19.90
C ILE A 294 7.82 1.80 20.66
N TYR A 295 8.25 0.91 21.50
CA TYR A 295 7.41 0.07 22.37
C TYR A 295 7.57 0.53 23.81
N ALA A 296 6.52 0.38 24.60
CA ALA A 296 6.55 0.60 26.06
C ALA A 296 5.94 -0.60 26.78
N PRO A 297 6.38 -0.89 28.00
CA PRO A 297 5.76 -1.90 28.84
C PRO A 297 4.44 -1.34 29.41
N ILE A 298 3.32 -1.82 28.88
CA ILE A 298 1.98 -1.46 29.36
C ILE A 298 1.66 -2.32 30.59
N ASP A 299 1.24 -1.69 31.67
CA ASP A 299 1.01 -2.31 33.00
C ASP A 299 2.24 -3.11 33.51
N ASP A 300 3.46 -2.84 33.02
CA ASP A 300 4.68 -3.64 33.22
C ASP A 300 4.52 -5.13 32.81
N ILE A 301 3.55 -5.46 31.95
CA ILE A 301 3.21 -6.83 31.55
C ILE A 301 3.53 -7.08 30.08
N ALA A 302 3.15 -6.15 29.19
CA ALA A 302 3.21 -6.37 27.77
C ALA A 302 3.89 -5.22 27.03
N TRP A 303 4.93 -5.51 26.24
CA TRP A 303 5.55 -4.52 25.35
C TRP A 303 4.69 -4.28 24.11
N LEU A 304 4.04 -3.12 24.07
CA LEU A 304 3.16 -2.73 22.97
C LEU A 304 3.68 -1.47 22.28
N PRO A 305 3.42 -1.32 20.98
CA PRO A 305 3.88 -0.15 20.24
C PRO A 305 3.10 1.10 20.67
N VAL A 306 3.80 2.13 21.12
CA VAL A 306 3.21 3.44 21.48
C VAL A 306 3.44 4.50 20.40
N SER A 307 4.41 4.28 19.52
CA SER A 307 4.68 5.17 18.38
C SER A 307 5.06 4.38 17.15
N HIS A 308 4.41 4.72 16.04
CA HIS A 308 4.75 4.22 14.71
C HIS A 308 5.02 5.40 13.80
N GLN A 309 6.17 5.42 13.16
CA GLN A 309 6.53 6.43 12.19
C GLN A 309 6.95 5.77 10.88
N PHE A 310 6.41 6.30 9.78
CA PHE A 310 6.74 5.88 8.42
C PHE A 310 7.05 7.12 7.61
N ASP A 311 8.28 7.28 7.18
CA ASP A 311 8.69 8.36 6.30
C ASP A 311 9.12 7.79 4.96
N GLY A 312 8.83 8.49 3.88
CA GLY A 312 9.21 8.02 2.57
C GLY A 312 9.36 9.10 1.53
N THR A 313 10.15 8.79 0.51
CA THR A 313 10.28 9.59 -0.70
C THR A 313 9.98 8.71 -1.90
N VAL A 314 9.05 9.17 -2.74
CA VAL A 314 8.71 8.55 -4.03
C VAL A 314 9.31 9.36 -5.15
N LYS A 315 10.09 8.69 -6.02
CA LYS A 315 10.63 9.28 -7.26
C LYS A 315 10.12 8.49 -8.45
N VAL A 316 9.25 9.11 -9.26
CA VAL A 316 8.63 8.48 -10.43
C VAL A 316 8.38 9.50 -11.54
N PHE A 317 8.82 9.20 -12.75
CA PHE A 317 8.62 10.04 -13.95
C PHE A 317 8.94 11.54 -13.77
N GLY A 318 9.98 11.86 -12.97
CA GLY A 318 10.40 13.24 -12.69
C GLY A 318 9.62 13.95 -11.58
N PHE A 319 8.65 13.26 -10.96
CA PHE A 319 8.06 13.68 -9.70
C PHE A 319 8.92 13.22 -8.51
N GLU A 320 8.99 14.06 -7.50
CA GLU A 320 9.57 13.73 -6.20
C GLU A 320 8.58 14.19 -5.13
N VAL A 321 8.07 13.23 -4.35
CA VAL A 321 7.08 13.45 -3.31
C VAL A 321 7.59 12.86 -2.00
N ASP A 322 7.67 13.69 -0.96
CA ASP A 322 7.86 13.20 0.40
C ASP A 322 6.49 12.94 1.03
N PHE A 323 6.41 11.88 1.79
CA PHE A 323 5.25 11.58 2.61
C PHE A 323 5.71 11.02 3.96
N GLY A 324 4.89 11.26 4.97
CA GLY A 324 5.13 10.75 6.30
C GLY A 324 3.82 10.37 6.98
N TYR A 325 3.88 9.36 7.82
CA TYR A 325 2.82 8.97 8.73
C TYR A 325 3.38 8.83 10.13
N LEU A 326 2.67 9.41 11.08
CA LEU A 326 2.90 9.22 12.49
C LEU A 326 1.61 8.70 13.10
N ALA A 327 1.67 7.59 13.83
CA ALA A 327 0.59 7.11 14.68
C ALA A 327 1.09 7.01 16.12
N THR A 328 0.36 7.63 17.05
CA THR A 328 0.55 7.44 18.49
C THR A 328 -0.60 6.60 19.01
N VAL A 329 -0.28 5.60 19.83
CA VAL A 329 -1.26 4.71 20.44
C VAL A 329 -1.23 4.94 21.95
N SER A 330 -2.39 5.19 22.51
CA SER A 330 -2.57 5.53 23.92
C SER A 330 -3.78 4.83 24.53
N ASP A 331 -3.93 4.97 25.84
CA ASP A 331 -5.07 4.46 26.60
C ASP A 331 -5.32 2.96 26.38
N TYR A 332 -4.24 2.19 26.42
CA TYR A 332 -4.33 0.74 26.31
C TYR A 332 -5.10 0.14 27.49
N GLN A 333 -6.10 -0.66 27.16
CA GLN A 333 -6.80 -1.55 28.07
C GLN A 333 -6.58 -2.97 27.57
N ILE A 334 -5.78 -3.74 28.29
CA ILE A 334 -5.33 -5.05 27.85
C ILE A 334 -6.04 -6.18 28.63
N GLU A 335 -6.32 -7.27 27.93
CA GLU A 335 -6.80 -8.53 28.51
C GLU A 335 -5.82 -9.63 28.12
N LEU A 336 -5.23 -10.27 29.12
CA LEU A 336 -4.28 -11.35 28.90
C LEU A 336 -4.95 -12.59 28.32
N ASN A 337 -4.22 -13.34 27.56
CA ASN A 337 -4.68 -14.61 27.02
C ASN A 337 -4.56 -15.73 28.07
N PRO A 338 -5.68 -16.25 28.60
CA PRO A 338 -5.67 -17.26 29.63
C PRO A 338 -5.14 -18.64 29.15
N ASP A 339 -5.16 -18.88 27.83
CA ASP A 339 -4.70 -20.14 27.25
C ASP A 339 -3.19 -20.19 27.06
N LEU A 340 -2.50 -19.06 27.31
CA LEU A 340 -1.05 -18.97 27.23
C LEU A 340 -0.41 -19.36 28.57
N ASN A 341 -0.45 -20.62 28.90
CA ASN A 341 0.36 -21.20 30.00
C ASN A 341 1.81 -21.35 29.48
N PHE A 342 2.56 -20.24 29.52
CA PHE A 342 4.00 -20.27 29.36
C PHE A 342 4.64 -20.17 30.73
N ASP A 343 4.79 -21.29 31.44
CA ASP A 343 5.91 -21.49 32.31
C ASP A 343 7.16 -21.56 31.43
N MET A 344 7.68 -20.40 31.08
CA MET A 344 9.01 -20.31 30.51
C MET A 344 10.02 -20.29 31.65
N GLU A 345 10.32 -21.45 32.18
CA GLU A 345 11.65 -21.66 32.74
C GLU A 345 12.68 -21.32 31.64
N VAL A 346 13.67 -20.51 31.99
CA VAL A 346 14.85 -20.24 31.17
C VAL A 346 15.27 -21.56 30.54
N ILE A 347 15.20 -21.66 29.20
CA ILE A 347 15.67 -22.84 28.48
C ILE A 347 17.19 -22.90 28.75
N ASP A 348 17.58 -23.71 29.70
CA ASP A 348 18.96 -24.04 29.98
C ASP A 348 19.59 -24.58 28.67
N GLU A 349 20.89 -24.31 28.46
CA GLU A 349 21.64 -24.74 27.25
C GLU A 349 21.50 -26.25 26.96
N THR A 350 21.15 -27.06 27.95
CA THR A 350 20.86 -28.49 27.84
C THR A 350 19.57 -28.75 27.07
N VAL A 351 18.53 -27.96 27.27
CA VAL A 351 17.24 -28.08 26.55
C VAL A 351 17.41 -27.59 25.11
N GLU A 352 18.24 -26.57 24.85
CA GLU A 352 18.59 -26.17 23.49
C GLU A 352 19.28 -27.31 22.69
N LYS A 353 20.15 -28.09 23.34
CA LYS A 353 20.80 -29.27 22.73
C LYS A 353 19.83 -30.39 22.44
N GLU A 354 18.89 -30.67 23.31
CA GLU A 354 17.85 -31.70 23.11
C GLU A 354 16.80 -31.24 22.06
N LEU A 355 16.33 -29.99 22.12
CA LEU A 355 15.44 -29.41 21.12
C LEU A 355 16.13 -29.36 19.75
N ALA A 356 17.40 -28.98 19.70
CA ALA A 356 18.22 -28.97 18.49
C ALA A 356 18.42 -30.40 17.92
N LYS A 357 18.55 -31.43 18.76
CA LYS A 357 18.57 -32.83 18.33
C LYS A 357 17.25 -33.26 17.72
N THR A 358 16.12 -32.93 18.38
CA THR A 358 14.77 -33.24 17.89
C THR A 358 14.46 -32.50 16.59
N ILE A 359 14.85 -31.22 16.48
CA ILE A 359 14.72 -30.42 15.26
C ILE A 359 15.65 -30.95 14.16
N LYS A 360 16.88 -31.36 14.50
CA LYS A 360 17.81 -32.01 13.54
C LYS A 360 17.28 -33.32 12.98
N GLN A 361 16.54 -34.09 13.78
CA GLN A 361 15.94 -35.34 13.32
C GLN A 361 14.71 -35.12 12.43
N SER A 362 14.01 -33.97 12.58
CA SER A 362 12.79 -33.64 11.81
C SER A 362 13.04 -32.83 10.54
N LYS A 363 14.25 -32.29 10.33
CA LYS A 363 14.58 -31.44 9.17
C LYS A 363 14.98 -32.28 7.96
N SER A 364 14.43 -31.89 6.79
CA SER A 364 14.88 -32.45 5.51
C SER A 364 16.36 -32.12 5.23
N ALA A 365 17.03 -32.96 4.45
CA ALA A 365 18.43 -32.76 4.07
C ALA A 365 18.68 -31.36 3.44
N ALA A 366 17.69 -30.82 2.73
CA ALA A 366 17.74 -29.50 2.11
C ALA A 366 17.78 -28.36 3.14
N LEU A 367 17.07 -28.49 4.27
CA LEU A 367 17.11 -27.47 5.34
C LEU A 367 18.41 -27.51 6.14
N LYS A 368 19.01 -28.70 6.31
CA LYS A 368 20.33 -28.85 6.95
C LYS A 368 21.43 -28.18 6.12
N ASP A 369 21.43 -28.36 4.79
CA ASP A 369 22.39 -27.71 3.88
C ASP A 369 22.23 -26.17 3.89
N ILE A 370 20.99 -25.68 3.92
CA ILE A 370 20.69 -24.24 4.03
C ILE A 370 21.23 -23.66 5.35
N GLU A 371 21.00 -24.32 6.46
CA GLU A 371 21.42 -23.86 7.78
C GLU A 371 22.96 -23.86 7.90
N GLN A 372 23.64 -24.85 7.34
CA GLN A 372 25.09 -24.95 7.32
C GLN A 372 25.73 -23.85 6.46
N ARG A 373 25.11 -23.47 5.34
CA ARG A 373 25.54 -22.37 4.47
C ARG A 373 25.27 -20.98 5.09
N LEU A 374 24.14 -20.83 5.80
CA LEU A 374 23.80 -19.59 6.49
C LEU A 374 24.74 -19.29 7.66
N ASN A 375 25.22 -20.34 8.33
CA ASN A 375 26.18 -20.21 9.42
C ASN A 375 27.64 -20.01 8.92
N SER A 376 27.90 -20.19 7.63
CA SER A 376 29.19 -19.85 7.04
C SER A 376 29.24 -18.34 6.70
N ASN A 377 30.34 -17.66 7.07
CA ASN A 377 30.55 -16.22 6.78
C ASN A 377 30.73 -15.89 5.27
N LYS A 378 30.38 -16.80 4.37
CA LYS A 378 30.47 -16.58 2.93
C LYS A 378 29.28 -15.75 2.43
N GLN A 379 29.58 -14.80 1.54
CA GLN A 379 28.54 -14.05 0.85
C GLN A 379 27.66 -14.98 0.01
N VAL A 380 26.37 -14.97 0.27
CA VAL A 380 25.40 -15.77 -0.49
C VAL A 380 24.95 -14.95 -1.71
N THR A 381 25.06 -15.51 -2.89
CA THR A 381 24.59 -14.84 -4.11
C THR A 381 23.05 -14.72 -4.13
N ARG A 382 22.53 -13.71 -4.86
CA ARG A 382 21.09 -13.49 -5.03
C ARG A 382 20.36 -14.75 -5.56
N LYS A 383 21.01 -15.52 -6.42
CA LYS A 383 20.45 -16.75 -7.01
C LYS A 383 20.37 -17.90 -5.99
N GLU A 384 21.39 -18.04 -5.16
CA GLU A 384 21.45 -19.04 -4.08
C GLU A 384 20.44 -18.70 -2.99
N LEU A 385 20.39 -17.45 -2.56
CA LEU A 385 19.38 -16.96 -1.59
C LEU A 385 17.95 -17.23 -2.08
N LYS A 386 17.64 -16.92 -3.35
CA LYS A 386 16.33 -17.19 -3.94
C LYS A 386 15.99 -18.69 -3.97
N LYS A 387 16.97 -19.55 -4.19
CA LYS A 387 16.80 -21.01 -4.16
C LYS A 387 16.55 -21.53 -2.74
N MET A 388 17.29 -20.98 -1.76
CA MET A 388 17.13 -21.28 -0.33
C MET A 388 15.76 -20.85 0.20
N ILE A 389 15.34 -19.64 -0.13
CA ILE A 389 14.01 -19.10 0.25
C ILE A 389 12.89 -19.97 -0.32
N LYS A 390 12.96 -20.35 -1.60
CA LYS A 390 11.96 -21.23 -2.23
C LYS A 390 11.90 -22.62 -1.57
N ALA A 391 13.04 -23.17 -1.18
CA ALA A 391 13.09 -24.47 -0.49
C ALA A 391 12.44 -24.35 0.90
N TYR A 392 12.72 -23.28 1.62
CA TYR A 392 12.12 -22.98 2.92
C TYR A 392 10.60 -22.76 2.84
N GLU A 393 10.15 -21.96 1.87
CA GLU A 393 8.72 -21.70 1.61
C GLU A 393 7.94 -22.97 1.24
N LYS A 394 8.58 -23.89 0.50
CA LYS A 394 7.97 -25.17 0.12
C LYS A 394 7.77 -26.10 1.33
N GLU A 395 8.73 -26.10 2.25
CA GLU A 395 8.67 -26.95 3.46
C GLU A 395 7.63 -26.43 4.45
N GLU A 396 7.53 -25.12 4.61
CA GLU A 396 6.58 -24.48 5.54
C GLU A 396 5.14 -24.56 5.01
N LYS A 397 4.92 -24.42 3.70
CA LYS A 397 3.61 -24.67 3.08
C LYS A 397 3.07 -26.08 3.35
N LYS A 398 3.95 -27.07 3.56
CA LYS A 398 3.54 -28.43 3.96
C LYS A 398 3.08 -28.50 5.43
N ARG A 399 3.56 -27.59 6.28
CA ARG A 399 3.29 -27.61 7.73
C ARG A 399 2.16 -26.70 8.17
N SER A 400 1.89 -25.59 7.47
CA SER A 400 0.88 -24.60 7.89
C SER A 400 -0.41 -24.75 7.09
N LYS A 401 -1.50 -25.12 7.77
CA LYS A 401 -2.87 -24.87 7.30
C LYS A 401 -3.19 -23.40 7.57
N GLU A 402 -2.69 -22.49 6.74
CA GLU A 402 -3.03 -21.07 6.86
C GLU A 402 -4.55 -20.85 6.67
N PRO A 403 -5.21 -20.10 7.54
CA PRO A 403 -6.64 -19.82 7.40
C PRO A 403 -6.91 -19.01 6.12
N LYS A 404 -8.01 -19.32 5.40
CA LYS A 404 -8.45 -18.55 4.22
C LYS A 404 -8.83 -17.10 4.54
N VAL A 405 -9.22 -16.82 5.79
CA VAL A 405 -9.57 -15.49 6.28
C VAL A 405 -8.41 -14.98 7.12
N GLU A 406 -7.67 -13.99 6.61
CA GLU A 406 -6.54 -13.40 7.35
C GLU A 406 -6.99 -12.43 8.44
N SER A 407 -8.02 -11.63 8.20
CA SER A 407 -8.55 -10.72 9.20
C SER A 407 -10.03 -10.43 9.02
N ILE A 408 -10.72 -10.17 10.13
CA ILE A 408 -12.10 -9.69 10.18
C ILE A 408 -12.05 -8.29 10.74
N THR A 409 -12.36 -7.30 9.92
CA THR A 409 -12.32 -5.89 10.31
C THR A 409 -13.71 -5.29 10.26
N LYS A 410 -14.12 -4.65 11.34
CA LYS A 410 -15.30 -3.78 11.41
C LYS A 410 -14.82 -2.34 11.45
N TYR A 411 -15.37 -1.50 10.59
CA TYR A 411 -15.04 -0.09 10.47
C TYR A 411 -16.30 0.73 10.59
N THR A 412 -16.34 1.61 11.56
CA THR A 412 -17.45 2.53 11.81
C THR A 412 -16.91 3.95 11.88
N VAL A 413 -17.73 4.91 11.53
CA VAL A 413 -17.38 6.33 11.57
C VAL A 413 -18.45 7.05 12.35
N ASP A 414 -18.06 7.82 13.34
CA ASP A 414 -18.98 8.67 14.11
C ASP A 414 -19.66 9.67 13.17
N SER A 415 -20.91 9.98 13.44
CA SER A 415 -21.71 10.91 12.61
C SER A 415 -21.16 12.33 12.59
N MET A 416 -20.40 12.71 13.62
CA MET A 416 -19.74 13.99 13.78
C MET A 416 -18.27 13.98 13.34
N ALA A 417 -17.71 12.83 12.94
CA ALA A 417 -16.28 12.67 12.67
C ALA A 417 -15.74 13.68 11.66
N TYR A 418 -16.49 14.01 10.64
CA TYR A 418 -16.10 14.97 9.59
C TYR A 418 -16.58 16.41 9.83
N LYS A 419 -17.25 16.66 10.96
CA LYS A 419 -17.86 17.96 11.27
C LYS A 419 -17.13 18.71 12.39
N ARG A 420 -16.02 18.15 12.86
CA ARG A 420 -15.19 18.76 13.90
C ARG A 420 -14.43 19.95 13.30
N ASP A 421 -14.52 21.09 13.95
CA ASP A 421 -13.86 22.33 13.53
C ASP A 421 -12.38 22.39 13.92
N SER A 422 -11.69 23.42 13.47
CA SER A 422 -10.26 23.63 13.78
C SER A 422 -10.00 23.81 15.28
N SER A 423 -10.95 24.36 16.05
CA SER A 423 -10.81 24.54 17.49
C SER A 423 -10.79 23.22 18.25
N TYR A 424 -11.60 22.26 17.82
CA TYR A 424 -11.57 20.89 18.35
C TYR A 424 -10.18 20.25 18.13
N TRP A 425 -9.63 20.37 16.91
CA TRP A 425 -8.32 19.81 16.58
C TRP A 425 -7.17 20.44 17.35
N VAL A 426 -7.21 21.74 17.59
CA VAL A 426 -6.23 22.42 18.48
C VAL A 426 -6.25 21.82 19.89
N THR A 427 -7.43 21.37 20.33
CA THR A 427 -7.61 20.82 21.69
C THR A 427 -7.11 19.39 21.82
N ILE A 428 -7.35 18.55 20.81
CA ILE A 428 -7.08 17.10 20.91
C ILE A 428 -5.78 16.67 20.22
N ARG A 429 -5.22 17.51 19.36
CA ARG A 429 -4.00 17.18 18.60
C ARG A 429 -2.81 16.96 19.52
N PRO A 430 -2.29 15.73 19.64
CA PRO A 430 -1.16 15.47 20.50
C PRO A 430 0.18 15.96 19.90
N VAL A 431 0.27 16.05 18.57
CA VAL A 431 1.48 16.44 17.85
C VAL A 431 1.25 17.75 17.09
N PRO A 432 1.93 18.86 17.47
CA PRO A 432 1.77 20.15 16.80
C PRO A 432 2.07 20.09 15.30
N LEU A 433 1.37 20.90 14.51
CA LEU A 433 1.62 21.03 13.07
C LEU A 433 2.92 21.77 12.79
N ASN A 434 3.62 21.35 11.75
CA ASN A 434 4.74 22.08 11.20
C ASN A 434 4.29 23.22 10.25
N GLN A 435 5.21 24.08 9.83
CA GLN A 435 4.89 25.24 9.00
C GLN A 435 4.25 24.90 7.65
N TYR A 436 4.66 23.80 7.02
CA TYR A 436 4.11 23.35 5.74
C TYR A 436 2.70 22.79 5.91
N GLU A 437 2.46 22.09 7.01
CA GLU A 437 1.17 21.54 7.38
C GLU A 437 0.16 22.66 7.69
N VAL A 438 0.57 23.67 8.48
CA VAL A 438 -0.26 24.86 8.75
C VAL A 438 -0.63 25.59 7.45
N ARG A 439 0.32 25.73 6.50
CA ARG A 439 0.02 26.35 5.21
C ARG A 439 -0.92 25.47 4.39
N GLY A 440 -0.79 24.14 4.48
CA GLY A 440 -1.68 23.18 3.86
C GLY A 440 -3.12 23.37 4.30
N TYR A 441 -3.38 23.42 5.59
CA TYR A 441 -4.72 23.66 6.13
C TYR A 441 -5.31 25.00 5.66
N LYS A 442 -4.57 26.12 5.80
CA LYS A 442 -5.04 27.43 5.33
C LYS A 442 -5.39 27.46 3.84
N LYS A 443 -4.62 26.74 3.02
CA LYS A 443 -4.86 26.70 1.58
C LYS A 443 -6.11 25.89 1.24
N ILE A 444 -6.39 24.84 1.98
CA ILE A 444 -7.54 23.99 1.76
C ILE A 444 -8.82 24.64 2.22
N ASP A 445 -8.81 25.26 3.38
CA ASP A 445 -9.95 26.08 3.82
C ASP A 445 -10.33 27.09 2.72
N SER A 446 -9.33 27.71 2.09
CA SER A 446 -9.58 28.63 0.97
C SER A 446 -10.07 27.95 -0.31
N LEU A 447 -9.67 26.71 -0.59
CA LEU A 447 -10.13 25.93 -1.74
C LEU A 447 -11.55 25.38 -1.51
N GLU A 448 -11.87 24.92 -0.30
CA GLU A 448 -13.21 24.46 0.07
C GLU A 448 -14.23 25.59 -0.02
N ILE A 449 -13.89 26.81 0.46
CA ILE A 449 -14.73 27.99 0.30
C ILE A 449 -14.95 28.30 -1.19
N ALA A 450 -13.90 28.24 -2.00
CA ALA A 450 -14.01 28.47 -3.44
C ALA A 450 -14.86 27.39 -4.14
N GLU A 451 -14.73 26.12 -3.74
CA GLU A 451 -15.52 25.01 -4.26
C GLU A 451 -17.00 25.06 -3.81
N GLU A 452 -17.27 25.47 -2.57
CA GLU A 452 -18.63 25.71 -2.09
C GLU A 452 -19.30 26.85 -2.84
N GLU A 453 -18.58 27.95 -3.14
CA GLU A 453 -19.08 29.01 -3.99
C GLU A 453 -19.32 28.55 -5.43
N GLU A 454 -18.46 27.71 -5.97
CA GLU A 454 -18.59 27.11 -7.28
C GLU A 454 -19.78 26.15 -7.34
N ASN A 455 -19.94 25.28 -6.36
CA ASN A 455 -21.07 24.36 -6.22
C ASN A 455 -22.40 25.11 -6.02
N ARG A 456 -22.39 26.25 -5.32
CA ARG A 456 -23.55 27.13 -5.18
C ARG A 456 -23.93 27.78 -6.53
N LYS A 457 -22.94 28.17 -7.33
CA LYS A 457 -23.17 28.67 -8.70
C LYS A 457 -23.71 27.58 -9.62
N ASP A 458 -23.20 26.32 -9.49
CA ASP A 458 -23.70 25.17 -10.22
C ASP A 458 -25.13 24.77 -9.80
N SER A 459 -25.46 24.83 -8.51
CA SER A 459 -26.82 24.57 -8.01
C SER A 459 -27.86 25.61 -8.47
N LEU A 460 -27.41 26.83 -8.73
CA LEU A 460 -28.22 27.90 -9.35
C LEU A 460 -28.33 27.78 -10.87
N GLY A 461 -27.76 26.72 -11.49
CA GLY A 461 -27.83 26.50 -12.93
C GLY A 461 -26.96 27.44 -13.77
N ILE A 462 -26.05 28.18 -13.16
CA ILE A 462 -25.20 29.19 -13.81
C ILE A 462 -24.05 28.58 -14.59
N ARG A 463 -23.60 27.37 -14.21
CA ARG A 463 -22.58 26.61 -14.91
C ARG A 463 -23.18 25.38 -15.59
N LYS A 464 -23.45 25.47 -16.87
CA LYS A 464 -23.62 24.28 -17.72
C LYS A 464 -22.23 23.75 -18.03
N ASN A 465 -22.03 22.44 -17.86
CA ASN A 465 -20.83 21.74 -18.32
C ASN A 465 -20.70 21.97 -19.86
N ARG A 466 -19.96 23.01 -20.26
CA ARG A 466 -19.85 23.45 -21.65
C ARG A 466 -18.75 22.63 -22.32
N PHE A 467 -19.03 22.19 -23.54
CA PHE A 467 -18.02 21.57 -24.41
C PHE A 467 -16.85 22.52 -24.63
N SER A 468 -15.64 22.00 -24.46
CA SER A 468 -14.38 22.66 -24.84
C SER A 468 -13.69 21.84 -25.91
N VAL A 469 -12.99 22.52 -26.83
CA VAL A 469 -12.16 21.84 -27.85
C VAL A 469 -11.11 20.94 -27.23
N TRP A 470 -10.65 21.26 -26.04
CA TRP A 470 -9.71 20.44 -25.25
C TRP A 470 -10.30 19.11 -24.78
N ASP A 471 -11.63 19.00 -24.68
CA ASP A 471 -12.32 17.75 -24.34
C ASP A 471 -12.11 16.68 -25.41
N LEU A 472 -11.83 17.07 -26.64
CA LEU A 472 -11.46 16.15 -27.72
C LEU A 472 -10.10 15.50 -27.48
N LEU A 473 -9.16 16.24 -26.88
CA LEU A 473 -7.80 15.72 -26.59
C LEU A 473 -7.72 14.97 -25.26
N PHE A 474 -8.32 15.52 -24.22
CA PHE A 474 -8.18 15.01 -22.86
C PHE A 474 -9.36 14.15 -22.39
N GLY A 475 -10.43 14.09 -23.18
CA GLY A 475 -11.68 13.46 -22.80
C GLY A 475 -12.47 14.29 -21.79
N ASN A 476 -13.77 14.08 -21.75
CA ASN A 476 -14.66 14.68 -20.75
C ASN A 476 -15.95 13.87 -20.60
N SER A 477 -16.70 14.12 -19.52
CA SER A 477 -17.94 13.41 -19.23
C SER A 477 -19.06 14.39 -18.88
N TYR A 478 -20.16 14.30 -19.63
CA TYR A 478 -21.30 15.20 -19.56
C TYR A 478 -22.52 14.49 -18.94
N PRO A 479 -22.94 14.88 -17.73
CA PRO A 479 -24.16 14.33 -17.14
C PRO A 479 -25.39 14.80 -17.89
N LEU A 480 -26.22 13.84 -18.33
CA LEU A 480 -27.48 14.10 -19.04
C LEU A 480 -28.72 13.99 -18.15
N GLY A 481 -28.54 13.87 -16.83
CA GLY A 481 -29.60 13.66 -15.84
C GLY A 481 -30.08 12.22 -15.75
N LYS A 482 -30.86 11.91 -14.70
CA LYS A 482 -31.46 10.58 -14.42
C LYS A 482 -30.47 9.39 -14.49
N GLY A 483 -29.19 9.63 -14.19
CA GLY A 483 -28.13 8.60 -14.23
C GLY A 483 -27.56 8.32 -15.62
N HIS A 484 -27.93 9.12 -16.61
CA HIS A 484 -27.34 9.09 -17.95
C HIS A 484 -26.10 9.99 -18.02
N ARG A 485 -25.09 9.55 -18.75
CA ARG A 485 -23.84 10.27 -18.96
C ARG A 485 -23.33 10.04 -20.38
N PHE A 486 -23.04 11.11 -21.07
CA PHE A 486 -22.29 11.08 -22.31
C PHE A 486 -20.81 11.33 -22.00
N TYR A 487 -19.90 10.72 -22.70
CA TYR A 487 -18.46 10.96 -22.53
C TYR A 487 -17.70 10.88 -23.84
N ILE A 488 -16.61 11.63 -23.89
CA ILE A 488 -15.62 11.64 -24.96
C ILE A 488 -14.37 10.97 -24.39
N LYS A 489 -13.84 9.97 -25.10
CA LYS A 489 -12.60 9.29 -24.71
C LYS A 489 -11.40 10.20 -24.99
N PRO A 490 -10.33 10.18 -24.15
CA PRO A 490 -9.14 10.96 -24.42
C PRO A 490 -8.43 10.46 -25.67
N THR A 491 -8.13 11.37 -26.60
CA THR A 491 -7.47 11.04 -27.89
C THR A 491 -5.94 11.08 -27.77
N LEU A 492 -5.39 11.82 -26.81
CA LEU A 492 -3.93 12.00 -26.66
C LEU A 492 -3.16 10.69 -26.52
N GLY A 493 -3.75 9.66 -25.90
CA GLY A 493 -3.14 8.34 -25.73
C GLY A 493 -3.36 7.36 -26.89
N THR A 494 -4.15 7.74 -27.90
CA THR A 494 -4.49 6.89 -29.06
C THR A 494 -3.67 7.22 -30.32
N PHE A 495 -2.80 8.20 -30.23
CA PHE A 495 -1.89 8.53 -31.31
C PHE A 495 -0.76 7.52 -31.40
N GLU A 496 -0.71 6.75 -32.47
CA GLU A 496 0.16 5.60 -32.65
C GLU A 496 0.82 5.62 -34.01
N TYR A 497 1.91 4.84 -34.15
CA TYR A 497 2.54 4.59 -35.43
C TYR A 497 2.79 3.10 -35.64
N ASN A 498 2.42 2.60 -36.82
CA ASN A 498 2.75 1.25 -37.28
C ASN A 498 2.92 1.26 -38.81
N THR A 499 3.57 0.23 -39.35
CA THR A 499 3.90 0.17 -40.78
C THR A 499 2.69 0.01 -41.73
N VAL A 500 1.54 -0.44 -41.19
CA VAL A 500 0.29 -0.62 -41.98
C VAL A 500 -0.48 0.67 -42.13
N GLU A 501 -0.69 1.41 -41.01
CA GLU A 501 -1.51 2.62 -40.99
C GLU A 501 -0.68 3.90 -41.14
N GLY A 502 0.64 3.84 -40.92
CA GLY A 502 1.46 4.98 -40.66
C GLY A 502 1.11 5.58 -39.28
N TYR A 503 1.02 6.91 -39.21
CA TYR A 503 0.38 7.53 -38.07
C TYR A 503 -1.10 7.16 -38.04
N ALA A 504 -1.62 6.86 -36.88
CA ALA A 504 -3.03 6.54 -36.65
C ALA A 504 -3.56 7.30 -35.43
N ILE A 505 -4.81 7.72 -35.53
CA ILE A 505 -5.53 8.40 -34.46
C ILE A 505 -6.89 7.73 -34.28
N GLU A 506 -7.27 7.50 -33.01
CA GLU A 506 -8.59 6.95 -32.69
C GLU A 506 -9.37 7.95 -31.84
N TYR A 507 -10.61 8.19 -32.23
CA TYR A 507 -11.55 9.05 -31.55
C TYR A 507 -12.75 8.23 -31.06
N GLY A 508 -13.02 8.32 -29.77
CA GLY A 508 -14.08 7.53 -29.15
C GLY A 508 -15.10 8.40 -28.41
N VAL A 509 -16.35 8.02 -28.55
CA VAL A 509 -17.46 8.58 -27.77
C VAL A 509 -18.26 7.47 -27.13
N GLY A 510 -18.92 7.77 -26.02
CA GLY A 510 -19.73 6.78 -25.36
C GLY A 510 -20.91 7.40 -24.61
N TRP A 511 -21.86 6.55 -24.35
CA TRP A 511 -23.01 6.83 -23.51
C TRP A 511 -23.15 5.74 -22.47
N ARG A 512 -23.49 6.12 -21.23
CA ARG A 512 -23.65 5.21 -20.12
C ARG A 512 -24.88 5.57 -19.29
N ARG A 513 -25.57 4.54 -18.84
CA ARG A 513 -26.68 4.68 -17.89
C ARG A 513 -26.38 3.88 -16.65
N ASP A 514 -26.24 4.58 -15.50
CA ASP A 514 -26.03 3.99 -14.20
C ASP A 514 -27.33 3.93 -13.41
N ARG A 515 -27.79 2.73 -13.04
CA ARG A 515 -28.91 2.57 -12.08
C ARG A 515 -28.38 2.22 -10.69
N LYS A 516 -28.90 2.91 -9.66
CA LYS A 516 -28.48 2.69 -8.28
C LYS A 516 -28.90 1.33 -7.73
N SER A 517 -30.07 0.80 -8.11
CA SER A 517 -30.56 -0.50 -7.68
C SER A 517 -31.60 -1.08 -8.68
N PRO A 518 -31.52 -2.39 -9.07
CA PRO A 518 -30.34 -3.23 -8.98
C PRO A 518 -29.19 -2.62 -9.78
N ARG A 519 -27.94 -2.94 -9.43
CA ARG A 519 -26.76 -2.37 -10.10
C ARG A 519 -26.64 -2.91 -11.51
N ARG A 520 -27.29 -2.24 -12.45
CA ARG A 520 -27.20 -2.50 -13.88
C ARG A 520 -26.69 -1.24 -14.55
N LYS A 521 -25.66 -1.39 -15.37
CA LYS A 521 -25.08 -0.29 -16.13
C LYS A 521 -25.12 -0.67 -17.60
N TRP A 522 -25.84 0.10 -18.38
CA TRP A 522 -25.83 0.00 -19.84
C TRP A 522 -24.78 0.96 -20.38
N PHE A 523 -24.08 0.55 -21.39
CA PHE A 523 -23.18 1.43 -22.11
C PHE A 523 -23.23 1.16 -23.60
N LEU A 524 -23.01 2.22 -24.38
CA LEU A 524 -22.83 2.21 -25.82
C LEU A 524 -21.58 3.04 -26.11
N GLU A 525 -20.69 2.51 -26.95
CA GLU A 525 -19.46 3.17 -27.36
C GLU A 525 -19.31 3.08 -28.86
N SER A 526 -18.71 4.12 -29.44
CA SER A 526 -18.32 4.16 -30.86
C SER A 526 -16.90 4.67 -30.94
N ASP A 527 -16.02 3.90 -31.55
CA ASP A 527 -14.63 4.26 -31.80
C ASP A 527 -14.45 4.39 -33.33
N LEU A 528 -13.84 5.49 -33.74
CA LEU A 528 -13.48 5.78 -35.12
C LEU A 528 -11.98 5.98 -35.21
N ARG A 529 -11.30 5.17 -36.02
CA ARG A 529 -9.85 5.21 -36.21
C ARG A 529 -9.50 5.53 -37.65
N TYR A 530 -8.54 6.44 -37.87
CA TYR A 530 -8.01 6.80 -39.14
C TYR A 530 -6.52 6.54 -39.24
N GLY A 531 -6.10 5.78 -40.24
CA GLY A 531 -4.69 5.52 -40.57
C GLY A 531 -4.25 6.37 -41.77
N PHE A 532 -3.29 7.25 -41.56
CA PHE A 532 -2.87 8.27 -42.52
C PHE A 532 -2.18 7.67 -43.76
N ALA A 533 -1.30 6.67 -43.62
CA ALA A 533 -0.65 6.03 -44.76
C ALA A 533 -1.63 5.13 -45.53
N ARG A 534 -2.52 4.45 -44.83
CA ARG A 534 -3.54 3.57 -45.43
C ARG A 534 -4.69 4.34 -46.05
N LYS A 535 -4.95 5.58 -45.59
CA LYS A 535 -6.06 6.46 -46.02
C LYS A 535 -7.43 5.80 -45.86
N LYS A 536 -7.64 5.02 -44.81
CA LYS A 536 -8.89 4.31 -44.52
C LYS A 536 -9.36 4.57 -43.11
N PHE A 537 -10.70 4.60 -42.96
CA PHE A 537 -11.36 4.60 -41.66
C PHE A 537 -11.64 3.17 -41.21
N ASN A 538 -11.37 2.91 -39.93
CA ASN A 538 -11.83 1.75 -39.22
C ASN A 538 -12.80 2.21 -38.14
N TYR A 539 -13.82 1.42 -37.85
CA TYR A 539 -14.83 1.75 -36.84
C TYR A 539 -15.21 0.53 -36.02
N ARG A 540 -15.60 0.78 -34.79
CA ARG A 540 -16.02 -0.23 -33.87
C ARG A 540 -17.17 0.30 -33.01
N PHE A 541 -18.25 -0.45 -32.94
CA PHE A 541 -19.38 -0.20 -32.05
C PHE A 541 -19.37 -1.23 -30.93
N THR A 542 -19.62 -0.80 -29.71
CA THR A 542 -19.68 -1.66 -28.53
C THR A 542 -20.92 -1.31 -27.73
N GLY A 543 -21.79 -2.29 -27.48
CA GLY A 543 -22.91 -2.18 -26.57
C GLY A 543 -22.74 -3.19 -25.42
N GLY A 544 -23.05 -2.79 -24.21
CA GLY A 544 -22.89 -3.72 -23.12
C GLY A 544 -23.79 -3.48 -21.92
N LEU A 545 -23.86 -4.49 -21.10
CA LEU A 545 -24.62 -4.53 -19.85
C LEU A 545 -23.74 -5.10 -18.74
N ASP A 546 -23.35 -4.26 -17.79
CA ASP A 546 -22.78 -4.72 -16.52
C ASP A 546 -23.91 -5.11 -15.56
N PHE A 547 -23.83 -6.27 -14.97
CA PHE A 547 -24.85 -6.77 -14.04
C PHE A 547 -24.25 -7.45 -12.82
N GLY A 548 -25.11 -7.76 -11.86
CA GLY A 548 -24.76 -8.50 -10.65
C GLY A 548 -24.29 -7.64 -9.48
N ARG A 549 -23.98 -8.31 -8.36
CA ARG A 549 -23.50 -7.68 -7.13
C ARG A 549 -21.99 -7.52 -7.17
N ARG A 550 -21.42 -6.66 -6.30
CA ARG A 550 -20.00 -6.31 -6.26
C ARG A 550 -19.04 -7.52 -6.30
N ASN A 551 -19.40 -8.62 -5.65
CA ASN A 551 -18.57 -9.84 -5.58
C ASN A 551 -18.98 -10.92 -6.60
N LYS A 552 -20.05 -10.69 -7.38
CA LYS A 552 -20.56 -11.58 -8.43
C LYS A 552 -20.91 -10.73 -9.63
N ARG A 553 -19.89 -10.07 -10.22
CA ARG A 553 -20.07 -9.21 -11.38
C ARG A 553 -20.13 -10.06 -12.64
N GLY A 554 -20.97 -9.62 -13.56
CA GLY A 554 -21.00 -10.12 -14.92
C GLY A 554 -21.10 -8.98 -15.90
N GLU A 555 -20.68 -9.25 -17.12
CA GLU A 555 -20.75 -8.35 -18.26
C GLU A 555 -21.23 -9.14 -19.46
N LEU A 556 -22.17 -8.57 -20.20
CA LEU A 556 -22.54 -9.03 -21.53
C LEU A 556 -22.18 -7.90 -22.50
N ARG A 557 -21.33 -8.21 -23.51
CA ARG A 557 -20.83 -7.25 -24.48
C ARG A 557 -21.09 -7.74 -25.89
N LEU A 558 -21.77 -6.91 -26.67
CA LEU A 558 -21.88 -7.06 -28.11
C LEU A 558 -20.98 -6.04 -28.79
N GLN A 559 -20.11 -6.48 -29.67
CA GLN A 559 -19.17 -5.63 -30.37
C GLN A 559 -19.16 -5.98 -31.86
N GLY A 560 -19.04 -4.97 -32.72
CA GLY A 560 -18.94 -5.19 -34.16
C GLY A 560 -18.40 -3.98 -34.90
N GLY A 561 -17.96 -4.23 -36.10
CA GLY A 561 -17.42 -3.17 -36.98
C GLY A 561 -16.34 -3.68 -37.92
N LYS A 562 -15.64 -2.75 -38.53
CA LYS A 562 -14.46 -2.98 -39.36
C LYS A 562 -13.24 -2.45 -38.65
N TYR A 563 -12.34 -3.34 -38.22
CA TYR A 563 -11.23 -2.94 -37.35
C TYR A 563 -9.94 -3.73 -37.61
N LEU A 564 -8.80 -3.09 -37.33
CA LEU A 564 -7.50 -3.76 -37.38
C LEU A 564 -7.20 -4.45 -36.05
N THR A 565 -6.75 -5.67 -36.15
CA THR A 565 -6.47 -6.53 -34.96
C THR A 565 -5.10 -7.16 -35.11
N GLN A 566 -4.36 -7.31 -33.99
CA GLN A 566 -3.10 -8.03 -33.98
C GLN A 566 -3.34 -9.53 -34.17
N TYR A 567 -2.45 -10.24 -34.91
CA TYR A 567 -2.51 -11.67 -35.10
C TYR A 567 -2.45 -12.46 -33.79
N ASN A 568 -1.77 -11.92 -32.76
CA ASN A 568 -1.72 -12.51 -31.45
C ASN A 568 -2.42 -11.60 -30.39
N PRO A 569 -3.75 -11.64 -30.30
CA PRO A 569 -4.50 -10.80 -29.38
C PRO A 569 -4.29 -11.18 -27.90
N ASP A 570 -3.93 -12.42 -27.59
CA ASP A 570 -3.72 -12.91 -26.22
C ASP A 570 -2.40 -12.38 -25.60
N ARG A 571 -1.43 -12.01 -26.46
CA ARG A 571 -0.14 -11.40 -26.07
C ARG A 571 0.13 -10.16 -26.92
N ALA A 572 -0.85 -9.31 -26.99
CA ALA A 572 -0.78 -8.09 -27.79
C ALA A 572 0.42 -7.22 -27.39
N ILE A 573 1.15 -6.75 -28.39
CA ILE A 573 2.22 -5.77 -28.19
C ILE A 573 1.58 -4.42 -27.93
N HIS A 574 2.06 -3.70 -26.92
CA HIS A 574 1.53 -2.39 -26.57
C HIS A 574 1.81 -1.39 -27.71
N PRO A 575 0.79 -0.70 -28.25
CA PRO A 575 0.95 0.16 -29.43
C PRO A 575 1.97 1.27 -29.25
N PHE A 576 2.04 1.90 -28.07
CA PHE A 576 3.04 2.92 -27.78
C PHE A 576 4.48 2.38 -27.85
N ILE A 577 4.72 1.17 -27.32
CA ILE A 577 6.05 0.54 -27.41
C ILE A 577 6.40 0.28 -28.87
N ASN A 578 5.45 -0.22 -29.66
CA ASN A 578 5.67 -0.42 -31.09
C ASN A 578 5.94 0.90 -31.82
N THR A 579 5.20 1.97 -31.50
CA THR A 579 5.42 3.30 -32.06
C THR A 579 6.87 3.76 -31.88
N VAL A 580 7.37 3.68 -30.65
CA VAL A 580 8.75 4.08 -30.32
C VAL A 580 9.76 3.21 -31.05
N VAL A 581 9.60 1.89 -31.03
CA VAL A 581 10.55 0.96 -31.63
C VAL A 581 10.50 1.02 -33.16
N THR A 582 9.34 1.27 -33.74
CA THR A 582 9.20 1.41 -35.20
C THR A 582 9.85 2.70 -35.68
N LEU A 583 9.54 3.85 -35.07
CA LEU A 583 10.05 5.15 -35.51
C LEU A 583 11.54 5.37 -35.23
N LEU A 584 12.04 4.86 -34.07
CA LEU A 584 13.40 5.10 -33.60
C LEU A 584 14.34 3.92 -33.84
N GLY A 585 13.82 2.69 -33.99
CA GLY A 585 14.62 1.47 -34.09
C GLY A 585 14.44 0.69 -35.38
N GLU A 586 13.59 1.16 -36.31
CA GLU A 586 13.30 0.51 -37.58
C GLU A 586 12.84 -0.96 -37.46
N ARG A 587 11.96 -1.23 -36.49
CA ARG A 587 11.43 -2.59 -36.21
C ARG A 587 9.92 -2.56 -36.04
N ASN A 588 9.20 -3.35 -36.87
CA ASN A 588 7.75 -3.45 -36.82
C ASN A 588 7.28 -4.76 -36.15
N PHE A 589 7.17 -4.78 -34.83
CA PHE A 589 6.75 -5.98 -34.10
C PHE A 589 5.24 -6.24 -34.18
N ILE A 590 4.42 -5.22 -34.32
CA ILE A 590 2.97 -5.38 -34.47
C ILE A 590 2.67 -5.83 -35.91
N LYS A 591 2.02 -6.98 -36.03
CA LYS A 591 1.47 -7.53 -37.24
C LYS A 591 -0.05 -7.48 -37.15
N LEU A 592 -0.71 -6.92 -38.20
CA LEU A 592 -2.12 -6.59 -38.18
C LEU A 592 -2.86 -7.29 -39.34
N TYR A 593 -4.11 -7.67 -39.07
CA TYR A 593 -5.08 -8.04 -40.10
C TYR A 593 -6.35 -7.21 -39.93
N GLU A 594 -7.09 -7.00 -40.99
CA GLU A 594 -8.40 -6.33 -40.97
C GLU A 594 -9.50 -7.39 -40.76
N LYS A 595 -10.47 -7.08 -39.94
CA LYS A 595 -11.68 -7.89 -39.81
C LYS A 595 -12.96 -7.05 -39.86
N ASP A 596 -13.95 -7.51 -40.63
CA ASP A 596 -15.34 -7.13 -40.43
C ASP A 596 -15.96 -8.18 -39.50
N TYR A 597 -16.49 -7.78 -38.38
CA TYR A 597 -16.85 -8.77 -37.35
C TYR A 597 -18.04 -8.36 -36.50
N VAL A 598 -18.64 -9.40 -35.90
CA VAL A 598 -19.58 -9.27 -34.80
C VAL A 598 -19.16 -10.27 -33.74
N SER A 599 -19.07 -9.83 -32.49
CA SER A 599 -18.72 -10.70 -31.36
C SER A 599 -19.65 -10.47 -30.16
N LEU A 600 -20.04 -11.55 -29.52
CA LEU A 600 -20.80 -11.58 -28.28
C LEU A 600 -19.90 -12.18 -27.19
N THR A 601 -19.61 -11.38 -26.17
CA THR A 601 -18.80 -11.82 -25.02
C THR A 601 -19.67 -11.82 -23.78
N TYR A 602 -19.64 -12.93 -23.06
CA TYR A 602 -20.22 -13.08 -21.74
C TYR A 602 -19.06 -13.33 -20.75
N GLU A 603 -18.96 -12.50 -19.73
CA GLU A 603 -18.01 -12.68 -18.65
C GLU A 603 -18.75 -12.62 -17.31
N GLN A 604 -18.47 -13.57 -16.43
CA GLN A 604 -19.03 -13.62 -15.09
C GLN A 604 -18.03 -14.11 -14.06
N LYS A 605 -18.09 -13.50 -12.86
CA LYS A 605 -17.44 -13.98 -11.65
C LYS A 605 -18.49 -14.53 -10.69
N PRO A 606 -18.89 -15.81 -10.83
CA PRO A 606 -19.90 -16.41 -9.94
C PRO A 606 -19.42 -16.52 -8.50
N ALA A 607 -18.10 -16.63 -8.30
CA ALA A 607 -17.43 -16.58 -7.00
C ALA A 607 -16.19 -15.69 -7.09
N LEU A 608 -15.64 -15.30 -5.94
CA LEU A 608 -14.44 -14.44 -5.89
C LEU A 608 -13.23 -15.08 -6.57
N ASN A 609 -13.13 -16.39 -6.49
CA ASN A 609 -12.03 -17.21 -7.00
C ASN A 609 -12.33 -17.89 -8.32
N LEU A 610 -13.46 -17.63 -8.96
CA LEU A 610 -13.89 -18.26 -10.20
C LEU A 610 -14.32 -17.19 -11.21
N GLN A 611 -13.74 -17.24 -12.40
CA GLN A 611 -14.12 -16.42 -13.56
C GLN A 611 -14.44 -17.32 -14.72
N ILE A 612 -15.53 -17.02 -15.42
CA ILE A 612 -15.98 -17.70 -16.63
C ILE A 612 -16.12 -16.64 -17.71
N LYS A 613 -15.54 -16.90 -18.88
CA LYS A 613 -15.66 -16.05 -20.05
C LYS A 613 -16.01 -16.91 -21.26
N ALA A 614 -17.08 -16.56 -21.95
CA ALA A 614 -17.48 -17.16 -23.19
C ALA A 614 -17.49 -16.08 -24.28
N ASN A 615 -17.02 -16.40 -25.46
CA ASN A 615 -16.99 -15.48 -26.61
C ASN A 615 -17.45 -16.22 -27.86
N LEU A 616 -18.35 -15.63 -28.60
CA LEU A 616 -18.74 -16.07 -29.93
C LEU A 616 -18.43 -14.92 -30.90
N GLU A 617 -17.55 -15.18 -31.85
CA GLU A 617 -17.17 -14.18 -32.88
C GLU A 617 -17.39 -14.77 -34.27
N TRP A 618 -18.10 -14.03 -35.10
CA TRP A 618 -18.07 -14.19 -36.53
C TRP A 618 -17.24 -13.05 -37.15
N ALA A 619 -16.32 -13.37 -38.06
CA ALA A 619 -15.43 -12.39 -38.66
C ALA A 619 -15.07 -12.76 -40.10
N ASN A 620 -15.15 -11.78 -40.98
CA ASN A 620 -14.52 -11.83 -42.30
C ASN A 620 -13.12 -11.20 -42.17
N ARG A 621 -12.08 -11.98 -42.34
CA ARG A 621 -10.68 -11.61 -42.10
C ARG A 621 -9.94 -11.40 -43.40
N ARG A 622 -9.13 -10.32 -43.45
CA ARG A 622 -8.35 -9.96 -44.61
C ARG A 622 -6.94 -9.58 -44.21
N THR A 623 -5.98 -9.97 -45.03
CA THR A 623 -4.60 -9.50 -44.89
C THR A 623 -4.51 -8.02 -45.24
N VAL A 624 -3.54 -7.36 -44.61
CA VAL A 624 -3.15 -5.99 -44.92
C VAL A 624 -1.63 -5.91 -45.05
N MET A 625 -1.16 -5.04 -45.92
CA MET A 625 0.26 -4.85 -46.20
C MET A 625 0.81 -3.62 -45.49
N ASN A 626 2.13 -3.53 -45.36
CA ASN A 626 2.80 -2.30 -44.99
C ASN A 626 2.54 -1.22 -46.03
N ASN A 627 2.18 -0.02 -45.61
CA ASN A 627 1.91 1.13 -46.51
C ASN A 627 2.89 2.28 -46.28
N THR A 628 3.85 2.11 -45.35
CA THR A 628 4.86 3.13 -45.07
C THR A 628 6.13 2.47 -44.53
N ASP A 629 7.25 3.06 -44.89
CA ASP A 629 8.61 2.77 -44.42
C ASP A 629 9.22 3.93 -43.63
N HIS A 630 8.42 4.94 -43.32
CA HIS A 630 8.88 6.15 -42.63
C HIS A 630 9.46 5.82 -41.24
N VAL A 631 10.69 6.32 -40.98
CA VAL A 631 11.42 6.26 -39.74
C VAL A 631 12.15 7.57 -39.46
N TYR A 632 12.46 7.87 -38.21
CA TYR A 632 13.28 9.03 -37.87
C TYR A 632 14.78 8.74 -38.01
N PHE A 633 15.19 7.49 -37.75
CA PHE A 633 16.57 7.03 -37.90
C PHE A 633 16.60 5.80 -38.80
N ASN A 634 17.34 5.89 -39.88
CA ASN A 634 17.52 4.80 -40.84
C ASN A 634 18.82 4.05 -40.49
N PHE A 635 18.74 2.72 -40.36
CA PHE A 635 19.84 1.84 -40.06
C PHE A 635 20.17 0.99 -41.29
N SER A 636 21.42 1.00 -41.71
CA SER A 636 21.87 0.30 -42.93
C SER A 636 21.72 -1.25 -42.85
N ASP A 637 21.58 -1.79 -41.66
CA ASP A 637 21.44 -3.21 -41.39
C ASP A 637 20.00 -3.67 -41.09
N ARG A 638 19.01 -2.77 -41.22
CA ARG A 638 17.61 -3.03 -40.87
C ARG A 638 16.65 -2.66 -41.99
N ALA A 639 15.55 -3.37 -42.00
CA ALA A 639 14.37 -3.07 -42.84
C ALA A 639 13.12 -3.59 -42.11
N PHE A 640 11.98 -3.00 -42.43
CA PHE A 640 10.72 -3.51 -41.91
C PHE A 640 10.42 -4.91 -42.50
N THR A 641 10.10 -5.83 -41.61
CA THR A 641 9.62 -7.14 -42.00
C THR A 641 8.20 -7.06 -42.56
N SER A 642 7.81 -8.04 -43.37
CA SER A 642 6.43 -8.19 -43.87
C SER A 642 5.42 -8.08 -42.70
N ASN A 643 4.23 -7.55 -43.00
CA ASN A 643 3.15 -7.53 -41.99
C ASN A 643 2.54 -8.94 -41.78
N ILE A 644 2.86 -9.92 -42.60
CA ILE A 644 2.52 -11.33 -42.38
C ILE A 644 3.51 -11.92 -41.36
N PRO A 645 3.05 -12.63 -40.33
CA PRO A 645 3.95 -13.30 -39.37
C PRO A 645 4.81 -14.35 -40.07
N GLU A 646 6.10 -14.42 -39.70
CA GLU A 646 7.10 -15.34 -40.31
C GLU A 646 6.70 -16.82 -40.26
N ASN A 647 5.95 -17.23 -39.22
CA ASN A 647 5.46 -18.62 -39.06
C ASN A 647 4.36 -18.98 -40.08
N LEU A 648 3.84 -18.02 -40.84
CA LEU A 648 2.81 -18.18 -41.87
C LEU A 648 3.39 -18.01 -43.28
N GLU A 649 4.70 -17.77 -43.43
CA GLU A 649 5.41 -17.56 -44.71
C GLU A 649 5.66 -18.81 -45.53
N THR A 650 5.10 -19.98 -45.17
CA THR A 650 5.11 -21.12 -46.06
C THR A 650 3.97 -21.01 -47.05
N ASP A 651 4.27 -20.52 -48.28
CA ASP A 651 3.53 -20.58 -49.55
C ASP A 651 1.99 -20.39 -49.60
N ALA A 652 1.34 -20.26 -48.45
CA ALA A 652 -0.06 -19.93 -48.37
C ALA A 652 -0.21 -18.47 -47.89
N GLU A 653 -0.54 -17.56 -48.83
CA GLU A 653 -1.15 -16.29 -48.47
C GLU A 653 -2.24 -16.61 -47.43
N PHE A 654 -2.24 -15.85 -46.30
CA PHE A 654 -3.37 -15.91 -45.37
C PHE A 654 -4.63 -15.55 -46.18
N PRO A 655 -5.43 -16.53 -46.63
CA PRO A 655 -6.50 -16.20 -47.56
C PRO A 655 -7.56 -15.38 -46.82
N ASN A 656 -8.21 -14.48 -47.57
CA ASN A 656 -9.41 -13.86 -47.04
C ASN A 656 -10.40 -14.98 -46.73
N HIS A 657 -10.81 -15.10 -45.49
CA HIS A 657 -11.68 -16.16 -45.04
C HIS A 657 -12.71 -15.66 -44.03
N GLN A 658 -13.81 -16.34 -43.98
CA GLN A 658 -14.83 -16.13 -42.94
C GLN A 658 -14.66 -17.18 -41.85
N ALA A 659 -14.65 -16.73 -40.62
CA ALA A 659 -14.49 -17.63 -39.46
C ALA A 659 -15.55 -17.34 -38.41
N MET A 660 -16.16 -18.40 -37.91
CA MET A 660 -16.96 -18.37 -36.68
C MET A 660 -16.25 -19.12 -35.56
N ILE A 661 -15.97 -18.43 -34.48
CA ILE A 661 -15.16 -18.97 -33.38
C ILE A 661 -15.93 -18.87 -32.06
N LEU A 662 -16.07 -20.01 -31.41
CA LEU A 662 -16.51 -20.11 -30.01
C LEU A 662 -15.29 -20.26 -29.10
N GLY A 663 -15.16 -19.37 -28.14
CA GLY A 663 -14.13 -19.43 -27.10
C GLY A 663 -14.75 -19.60 -25.73
N LEU A 664 -14.15 -20.45 -24.89
CA LEU A 664 -14.48 -20.62 -23.48
C LEU A 664 -13.21 -20.53 -22.65
N GLU A 665 -13.24 -19.71 -21.62
CA GLU A 665 -12.16 -19.61 -20.63
C GLU A 665 -12.75 -19.74 -19.22
N ILE A 666 -12.19 -20.65 -18.44
CA ILE A 666 -12.51 -20.83 -17.02
C ILE A 666 -11.21 -20.62 -16.23
N ALA A 667 -11.20 -19.65 -15.34
CA ALA A 667 -10.05 -19.34 -14.49
C ALA A 667 -10.42 -19.49 -13.01
N VAL A 668 -9.60 -20.23 -12.26
CA VAL A 668 -9.80 -20.54 -10.83
C VAL A 668 -8.55 -20.20 -10.04
N GLN A 669 -8.73 -19.55 -8.89
CA GLN A 669 -7.70 -19.35 -7.88
C GLN A 669 -8.03 -20.18 -6.62
N PRO A 670 -7.58 -21.44 -6.53
CA PRO A 670 -8.04 -22.36 -5.48
C PRO A 670 -7.60 -21.98 -4.06
N TRP A 671 -6.46 -21.30 -3.92
CA TRP A 671 -5.87 -20.91 -2.64
C TRP A 671 -5.96 -19.40 -2.35
N MET A 672 -6.97 -18.73 -2.92
CA MET A 672 -7.20 -17.30 -2.71
C MET A 672 -7.44 -16.99 -1.25
N LYS A 673 -6.71 -16.01 -0.72
CA LYS A 673 -6.90 -15.42 0.61
C LYS A 673 -7.74 -14.16 0.52
N TYR A 674 -8.48 -13.86 1.57
CA TYR A 674 -9.29 -12.66 1.64
C TYR A 674 -9.40 -12.12 3.08
N ARG A 675 -9.63 -10.81 3.19
CA ARG A 675 -10.00 -10.13 4.43
C ARG A 675 -11.51 -9.84 4.41
N ILE A 676 -12.14 -9.87 5.56
CA ILE A 676 -13.53 -9.44 5.71
C ILE A 676 -13.52 -8.05 6.32
N ARG A 677 -14.08 -7.05 5.62
CA ARG A 677 -14.27 -5.69 6.14
C ARG A 677 -15.75 -5.33 6.05
N ASN A 678 -16.38 -5.00 7.18
CA ASN A 678 -17.83 -4.70 7.29
C ASN A 678 -18.68 -5.77 6.58
N ASN A 679 -18.51 -7.03 6.92
CA ASN A 679 -19.15 -8.19 6.30
C ASN A 679 -18.92 -8.35 4.78
N ARG A 680 -17.87 -7.71 4.23
CA ARG A 680 -17.53 -7.80 2.82
C ARG A 680 -16.16 -8.44 2.64
N LYS A 681 -16.11 -9.49 1.84
CA LYS A 681 -14.86 -10.14 1.45
C LYS A 681 -14.08 -9.22 0.49
N ARG A 682 -12.81 -8.95 0.82
CA ARG A 682 -11.83 -8.27 -0.05
C ARG A 682 -10.68 -9.23 -0.31
N VAL A 683 -10.41 -9.49 -1.58
CA VAL A 683 -9.27 -10.34 -1.98
C VAL A 683 -7.99 -9.63 -1.63
N ILE A 684 -7.05 -10.38 -1.08
CA ILE A 684 -5.68 -9.92 -0.82
C ILE A 684 -4.85 -10.32 -2.03
N SER A 685 -3.99 -9.43 -2.50
CA SER A 685 -2.99 -9.75 -3.51
C SER A 685 -2.03 -10.77 -2.91
N ASP A 686 -2.22 -12.02 -3.25
CA ASP A 686 -1.37 -13.12 -2.81
C ASP A 686 -0.69 -13.80 -3.99
N SER A 687 0.27 -14.65 -3.69
CA SER A 687 0.96 -15.49 -4.68
C SER A 687 0.15 -16.74 -5.11
N SER A 688 -1.16 -16.76 -4.85
CA SER A 688 -2.01 -17.87 -5.27
C SER A 688 -2.02 -18.00 -6.79
N PRO A 689 -1.66 -19.15 -7.35
CA PRO A 689 -1.66 -19.33 -8.79
C PRO A 689 -3.08 -19.30 -9.34
N THR A 690 -3.23 -18.71 -10.52
CA THR A 690 -4.45 -18.82 -11.32
C THR A 690 -4.31 -20.01 -12.25
N LEU A 691 -5.22 -20.95 -12.14
CA LEU A 691 -5.36 -22.08 -13.06
C LEU A 691 -6.40 -21.70 -14.10
N SER A 692 -6.04 -21.66 -15.37
CA SER A 692 -6.97 -21.33 -16.45
C SER A 692 -7.03 -22.46 -17.49
N LEU A 693 -8.24 -22.80 -17.87
CA LEU A 693 -8.53 -23.68 -19.01
C LEU A 693 -9.14 -22.81 -20.11
N LYS A 694 -8.52 -22.81 -21.29
CA LYS A 694 -9.01 -22.14 -22.48
C LYS A 694 -9.28 -23.15 -23.57
N ALA A 695 -10.46 -23.06 -24.18
CA ALA A 695 -10.85 -23.86 -25.34
C ALA A 695 -11.32 -22.89 -26.45
N ARG A 696 -10.93 -23.14 -27.68
CA ARG A 696 -11.39 -22.41 -28.87
C ARG A 696 -11.77 -23.47 -29.92
N GLN A 697 -12.93 -23.25 -30.52
CA GLN A 697 -13.47 -24.11 -31.56
C GLN A 697 -13.94 -23.26 -32.72
N GLY A 698 -13.45 -23.56 -33.92
CA GLY A 698 -14.04 -23.06 -35.16
C GLY A 698 -15.36 -23.81 -35.43
N ILE A 699 -16.32 -23.10 -35.96
CA ILE A 699 -17.64 -23.64 -36.33
C ILE A 699 -17.80 -23.42 -37.83
N GLU A 700 -17.87 -24.49 -38.58
CA GLU A 700 -18.04 -24.51 -40.03
C GLU A 700 -19.53 -24.32 -40.41
N GLY A 701 -19.78 -23.59 -41.50
CA GLY A 701 -21.09 -23.49 -42.16
C GLY A 701 -21.93 -22.25 -41.79
N PRO A 702 -22.24 -21.92 -40.51
CA PRO A 702 -23.06 -20.76 -40.21
C PRO A 702 -22.41 -19.43 -40.68
N GLY A 703 -23.18 -18.65 -41.46
CA GLY A 703 -22.72 -17.36 -41.97
C GLY A 703 -21.62 -17.44 -43.03
N GLY A 704 -21.44 -18.58 -43.68
CA GLY A 704 -20.39 -18.78 -44.68
C GLY A 704 -18.99 -19.00 -44.10
N ALA A 705 -18.90 -19.44 -42.83
CA ALA A 705 -17.60 -19.70 -42.20
C ALA A 705 -16.90 -20.91 -42.84
N ASP A 706 -15.66 -20.72 -43.24
CA ASP A 706 -14.86 -21.74 -43.92
C ASP A 706 -14.24 -22.75 -42.95
N THR A 707 -13.98 -22.37 -41.70
CA THR A 707 -13.60 -23.27 -40.56
C THR A 707 -13.46 -22.45 -39.26
#